data_a4bb931e5b2dd7c4539cc54595ad12c0
#
_entry.id   a4bb931e5b2dd7c4539cc54595ad12c0
#
_cell.length_a   1.000
_cell.length_b   1.000
_cell.length_c   1.000
_cell.angle_alpha   90.00
_cell.angle_beta   90.00
_cell.angle_gamma   90.00
#
_symmetry.space_group_name_H-M   'P 1'
#
loop_
_entity.id
_entity.type
_entity.pdbx_description
1 polymer ?
#
loop_
_entity_poly.entity_id
_entity_poly.type
_entity_poly.pdbx_seq_one_letter_code
_entity_poly.pdbx_strand_id
1 'polypeptide(L)'
;MLQNLLLLLLLPIFLHCFPIMIQGSNQYERKPYIVYMGELPAARAHTMEQHHYNMLEAVIGNKQLARESKIHSYGKSFNGFVARLLPHEAEKLKEEENVVSVFRNTYSKLHTTRSWDFIGMPLKVKRNPNIESHIIVGVLDTGIWIDCPSFNDEGYGPPPRRWKGKCIMGANFTGCNNKVIGAKYFNLDPTGPMIENPSAVDDQGHGTHTSSTAAGSVVRGASLYGIGEGTARGGVPSARIAMYKVCWSIGCSDMDMLAGFDEAIADGVNFISVSIGGPSRDFFSDPIAIGAFHAMRRGVLTSCSAGNDGPRPMSVENVAPWIMTVAATTVDRQYTTLVSFGDGKNVTGLSINTFSPEKNMYPLTSGTLAANISGDAYGNPSGCDYGTLSKDKVKGRIVYCAGGTGGQDLTIKEYGGAGTIIALEDEVDASYTTVIAGAFVDINTVGKNIETYINSTKNPQAVIYKTGSAKFPAPYLATFSSRGPQQITRNILKPDLAAPGLDILAAYSKLATLTGYPEDNRYDVFNIISGTSMACPHAIAAAAYVKSFHPDWTPAAVKSALMTTATPIKANDNFTELGSGSGQISPVKALHPGLLYDIRMDSYIAFLCKLGYNSTNIGILIGSKSFNCNRVKPAPGTDGINYPTMHIQLLNATSTISEVFYRTVTNVGYGTSTYKAKVTAPEGLSVEVIPDTLKFSQLHQDLSFKVVLKGPPMPAEKSILSATLEWNDLKHSVRSPIVVFKPTF
;
A
#
# COMPACT_ATOMS: atom_id res chain seq x y z
N MET A 1 55.98 -19.80 41.01
CA MET A 1 56.57 -18.75 40.19
C MET A 1 57.30 -19.46 39.06
N LEU A 2 57.08 -19.15 37.83
CA LEU A 2 57.63 -19.77 36.59
C LEU A 2 56.82 -20.95 36.00
N GLN A 3 55.52 -20.88 35.90
CA GLN A 3 54.79 -21.83 35.07
C GLN A 3 53.57 -21.26 34.36
N ASN A 4 53.39 -19.92 34.30
CA ASN A 4 52.26 -19.26 33.64
C ASN A 4 52.66 -18.20 32.61
N LEU A 5 53.78 -18.38 31.90
CA LEU A 5 54.28 -17.41 30.93
C LEU A 5 54.60 -18.02 29.57
N LEU A 6 53.97 -19.16 29.17
CA LEU A 6 54.25 -19.79 27.88
C LEU A 6 52.99 -20.27 27.12
N LEU A 7 51.83 -19.64 27.37
CA LEU A 7 50.58 -19.98 26.64
C LEU A 7 49.91 -18.78 25.94
N LEU A 8 50.67 -17.73 25.64
CA LEU A 8 50.15 -16.50 25.03
C LEU A 8 50.79 -16.15 23.64
N LEU A 9 51.37 -17.14 22.97
CA LEU A 9 52.12 -16.91 21.70
C LEU A 9 51.75 -17.86 20.55
N LEU A 10 50.53 -18.38 20.47
CA LEU A 10 50.05 -19.11 19.28
C LEU A 10 48.56 -18.89 19.04
N LEU A 11 48.10 -17.63 18.85
CA LEU A 11 46.89 -17.34 18.10
C LEU A 11 47.33 -16.99 16.67
N PRO A 12 46.96 -17.76 15.64
CA PRO A 12 47.15 -17.31 14.27
C PRO A 12 46.19 -16.18 13.98
N ILE A 13 46.77 -15.03 13.63
CA ILE A 13 46.09 -13.88 13.06
C ILE A 13 45.47 -14.32 11.72
N PHE A 14 44.22 -14.77 11.71
CA PHE A 14 43.39 -14.80 10.53
C PHE A 14 42.94 -13.36 10.26
N LEU A 15 43.84 -12.57 9.66
CA LEU A 15 43.40 -11.38 8.90
C LEU A 15 42.54 -11.91 7.74
N HIS A 16 41.24 -11.87 7.90
CA HIS A 16 40.35 -11.88 6.75
C HIS A 16 40.57 -10.58 5.97
N CYS A 17 41.45 -10.65 4.95
CA CYS A 17 41.44 -9.72 3.82
C CYS A 17 40.05 -9.82 3.17
N PHE A 18 39.08 -9.02 3.63
CA PHE A 18 38.02 -8.61 2.75
C PHE A 18 38.65 -7.75 1.66
N PRO A 19 38.55 -8.14 0.39
CA PRO A 19 38.88 -7.22 -0.67
C PRO A 19 37.85 -6.08 -0.57
N ILE A 20 38.28 -4.93 -0.08
CA ILE A 20 37.60 -3.67 -0.36
C ILE A 20 37.62 -3.57 -1.88
N MET A 21 36.52 -3.97 -2.52
CA MET A 21 36.26 -3.61 -3.91
C MET A 21 36.13 -2.08 -3.94
N ILE A 22 37.25 -1.42 -3.96
CA ILE A 22 37.34 -0.08 -4.52
C ILE A 22 36.86 -0.26 -5.95
N GLN A 23 35.62 0.13 -6.22
CA GLN A 23 35.15 0.40 -7.57
C GLN A 23 36.01 1.57 -8.11
N GLY A 24 37.22 1.24 -8.49
CA GLY A 24 38.01 2.07 -9.38
C GLY A 24 37.16 2.23 -10.63
N SER A 25 36.63 3.42 -10.88
CA SER A 25 36.04 3.74 -12.17
C SER A 25 37.09 3.37 -13.23
N ASN A 26 36.74 2.41 -14.10
CA ASN A 26 37.61 1.98 -15.18
C ASN A 26 37.83 3.19 -16.10
N GLN A 27 38.89 3.94 -15.87
CA GLN A 27 39.30 5.15 -16.65
C GLN A 27 39.60 4.79 -18.12
N TYR A 28 39.67 3.51 -18.45
CA TYR A 28 40.01 2.98 -19.77
C TYR A 28 38.82 2.43 -20.56
N GLU A 29 37.61 2.42 -20.00
CA GLU A 29 36.43 1.91 -20.70
C GLU A 29 35.67 3.05 -21.39
N ARG A 30 35.48 2.93 -22.71
CA ARG A 30 34.69 3.88 -23.50
C ARG A 30 33.22 3.74 -23.18
N LYS A 31 32.58 4.83 -22.74
CA LYS A 31 31.15 4.87 -22.39
C LYS A 31 30.37 5.78 -23.33
N PRO A 32 29.08 5.57 -23.55
CA PRO A 32 28.30 6.45 -24.40
C PRO A 32 28.17 7.85 -23.76
N TYR A 33 28.55 8.88 -24.51
CA TYR A 33 28.36 10.28 -24.19
C TYR A 33 27.53 10.95 -25.30
N ILE A 34 26.65 11.86 -24.91
CA ILE A 34 25.87 12.73 -25.78
C ILE A 34 26.62 14.06 -25.87
N VAL A 35 26.89 14.48 -27.10
CA VAL A 35 27.48 15.78 -27.44
C VAL A 35 26.36 16.63 -28.07
N TYR A 36 25.89 17.62 -27.32
CA TYR A 36 24.83 18.52 -27.74
C TYR A 36 25.43 19.80 -28.32
N MET A 37 25.06 20.16 -29.54
CA MET A 37 25.62 21.23 -30.31
C MET A 37 24.61 22.33 -30.68
N GLY A 38 23.42 22.32 -30.05
CA GLY A 38 22.42 23.37 -30.20
C GLY A 38 21.56 23.25 -31.47
N GLU A 39 21.29 24.37 -32.11
CA GLU A 39 20.37 24.45 -33.24
C GLU A 39 21.00 23.90 -34.53
N LEU A 40 20.14 23.46 -35.48
CA LEU A 40 20.59 22.95 -36.78
C LEU A 40 21.28 24.04 -37.59
N PRO A 41 22.51 23.82 -38.06
CA PRO A 41 23.12 24.75 -39.03
C PRO A 41 22.36 24.73 -40.33
N ALA A 42 22.37 25.83 -41.06
CA ALA A 42 21.72 25.98 -42.41
C ALA A 42 22.27 25.04 -43.49
N ALA A 43 23.30 24.25 -43.18
CA ALA A 43 23.95 23.29 -44.07
C ALA A 43 23.21 21.95 -44.14
N ARG A 44 23.34 21.22 -45.24
CA ARG A 44 22.66 19.92 -45.48
C ARG A 44 23.12 18.83 -44.48
N ALA A 45 22.22 17.91 -44.13
CA ALA A 45 22.43 16.84 -43.16
C ALA A 45 23.72 15.99 -43.38
N HIS A 46 24.13 15.76 -44.62
CA HIS A 46 25.38 15.03 -44.95
C HIS A 46 26.65 15.75 -44.53
N THR A 47 26.66 17.07 -44.50
CA THR A 47 27.83 17.85 -44.05
C THR A 47 27.93 17.84 -42.54
N MET A 48 26.83 17.72 -41.79
CA MET A 48 26.83 17.63 -40.33
C MET A 48 27.39 16.29 -39.85
N GLU A 49 26.99 15.20 -40.42
CA GLU A 49 27.49 13.89 -40.05
C GLU A 49 29.02 13.79 -40.27
N GLN A 50 29.52 14.34 -41.36
CA GLN A 50 30.95 14.40 -41.58
C GLN A 50 31.65 15.33 -40.59
N HIS A 51 31.02 16.43 -40.18
CA HIS A 51 31.54 17.31 -39.13
C HIS A 51 31.64 16.56 -37.78
N HIS A 52 30.63 15.80 -37.39
CA HIS A 52 30.69 14.96 -36.19
C HIS A 52 31.85 13.94 -36.22
N TYR A 53 32.08 13.32 -37.37
CA TYR A 53 33.24 12.43 -37.55
C TYR A 53 34.58 13.16 -37.42
N ASN A 54 34.69 14.34 -38.00
CA ASN A 54 35.92 15.11 -37.92
C ASN A 54 36.24 15.54 -36.48
N MET A 55 35.24 15.94 -35.69
CA MET A 55 35.37 16.24 -34.26
C MET A 55 35.82 15.00 -33.47
N LEU A 56 35.20 13.86 -33.74
CA LEU A 56 35.60 12.59 -33.09
C LEU A 56 37.03 12.19 -33.46
N GLU A 57 37.39 12.31 -34.73
CA GLU A 57 38.75 12.01 -35.21
C GLU A 57 39.79 12.93 -34.56
N ALA A 58 39.52 14.22 -34.40
CA ALA A 58 40.39 15.18 -33.74
C ALA A 58 40.65 14.84 -32.26
N VAL A 59 39.59 14.36 -31.55
CA VAL A 59 39.69 14.08 -30.12
C VAL A 59 40.22 12.67 -29.84
N ILE A 60 39.83 11.68 -30.64
CA ILE A 60 40.25 10.28 -30.47
C ILE A 60 41.62 10.01 -31.07
N GLY A 61 42.01 10.79 -32.08
CA GLY A 61 43.29 10.65 -32.76
C GLY A 61 43.42 9.45 -33.72
N ASN A 62 42.34 8.76 -34.01
CA ASN A 62 42.27 7.59 -34.88
C ASN A 62 40.96 7.57 -35.65
N LYS A 63 41.06 7.63 -36.97
CA LYS A 63 39.92 7.72 -37.91
C LYS A 63 38.99 6.48 -37.88
N GLN A 64 39.56 5.31 -37.78
CA GLN A 64 38.80 4.06 -37.73
C GLN A 64 38.06 3.96 -36.40
N LEU A 65 38.76 4.21 -35.29
CA LEU A 65 38.17 4.19 -33.96
C LEU A 65 37.11 5.27 -33.76
N ALA A 66 37.27 6.45 -34.37
CA ALA A 66 36.25 7.52 -34.36
C ALA A 66 34.94 7.06 -35.04
N ARG A 67 35.05 6.37 -36.17
CA ARG A 67 33.88 5.79 -36.86
C ARG A 67 33.21 4.69 -36.04
N GLU A 68 33.95 3.80 -35.43
CA GLU A 68 33.46 2.72 -34.60
C GLU A 68 32.86 3.24 -33.26
N SER A 69 33.37 4.36 -32.76
CA SER A 69 32.89 4.98 -31.53
C SER A 69 31.57 5.73 -31.70
N LYS A 70 31.28 6.28 -32.89
CA LYS A 70 30.04 7.01 -33.13
C LYS A 70 28.84 6.06 -33.12
N ILE A 71 27.83 6.39 -32.30
CA ILE A 71 26.59 5.62 -32.15
C ILE A 71 25.48 6.23 -33.00
N HIS A 72 25.31 7.57 -32.93
CA HIS A 72 24.21 8.26 -33.60
C HIS A 72 24.53 9.72 -33.88
N SER A 73 23.93 10.30 -34.91
CA SER A 73 23.96 11.74 -35.19
C SER A 73 22.54 12.31 -35.17
N TYR A 74 22.31 13.32 -34.38
CA TYR A 74 21.07 14.11 -34.39
C TYR A 74 21.18 15.18 -35.46
N GLY A 75 20.20 15.28 -36.33
CA GLY A 75 20.25 16.21 -37.45
C GLY A 75 18.89 16.50 -38.07
N LYS A 76 17.78 16.23 -37.37
CA LYS A 76 16.41 16.49 -37.82
C LYS A 76 15.80 17.73 -37.20
N SER A 77 16.01 17.95 -35.92
CA SER A 77 15.42 19.07 -35.15
C SER A 77 16.47 19.88 -34.38
N PHE A 78 17.62 19.28 -34.08
CA PHE A 78 18.75 19.90 -33.40
C PHE A 78 20.06 19.21 -33.83
N ASN A 79 21.20 19.86 -33.53
CA ASN A 79 22.54 19.37 -33.84
C ASN A 79 23.16 18.67 -32.64
N GLY A 80 23.79 17.51 -32.86
CA GLY A 80 24.52 16.77 -31.86
C GLY A 80 24.77 15.32 -32.27
N PHE A 81 25.52 14.60 -31.45
CA PHE A 81 25.80 13.17 -31.71
C PHE A 81 26.02 12.39 -30.41
N VAL A 82 26.01 11.09 -30.53
CA VAL A 82 26.35 10.14 -29.46
C VAL A 82 27.56 9.33 -29.88
N ALA A 83 28.57 9.25 -29.00
CA ALA A 83 29.74 8.42 -29.24
C ALA A 83 30.22 7.74 -27.95
N ARG A 84 30.91 6.60 -28.11
CA ARG A 84 31.61 5.93 -27.02
C ARG A 84 32.95 6.61 -26.78
N LEU A 85 33.09 7.30 -25.65
CA LEU A 85 34.24 8.15 -25.33
C LEU A 85 34.87 7.72 -24.00
N LEU A 86 36.17 7.97 -23.88
CA LEU A 86 36.85 8.01 -22.60
C LEU A 86 36.57 9.36 -21.90
N PRO A 87 36.62 9.41 -20.55
CA PRO A 87 36.33 10.65 -19.82
C PRO A 87 37.13 11.88 -20.33
N HIS A 88 38.41 11.73 -20.61
CA HIS A 88 39.27 12.82 -21.11
C HIS A 88 38.94 13.23 -22.55
N GLU A 89 38.42 12.34 -23.39
CA GLU A 89 37.93 12.67 -24.75
C GLU A 89 36.60 13.45 -24.67
N ALA A 90 35.73 13.09 -23.73
CA ALA A 90 34.50 13.84 -23.48
C ALA A 90 34.78 15.26 -22.95
N GLU A 91 35.76 15.45 -22.07
CA GLU A 91 36.16 16.77 -21.60
C GLU A 91 36.76 17.64 -22.74
N LYS A 92 37.59 17.08 -23.62
CA LYS A 92 38.07 17.80 -24.80
C LYS A 92 36.94 18.27 -25.73
N LEU A 93 35.90 17.42 -25.95
CA LEU A 93 34.76 17.84 -26.74
C LEU A 93 33.94 18.94 -26.08
N LYS A 94 33.96 19.02 -24.77
CA LYS A 94 33.26 20.05 -24.01
C LYS A 94 33.89 21.44 -24.15
N GLU A 95 35.19 21.49 -24.50
CA GLU A 95 35.94 22.71 -24.73
C GLU A 95 35.79 23.26 -26.16
N GLU A 96 35.16 22.51 -27.08
CA GLU A 96 34.95 22.96 -28.46
C GLU A 96 33.89 24.07 -28.54
N GLU A 97 34.19 25.15 -29.28
CA GLU A 97 33.31 26.35 -29.36
C GLU A 97 31.87 26.04 -29.86
N ASN A 98 31.69 24.99 -30.64
CA ASN A 98 30.37 24.60 -31.19
C ASN A 98 29.64 23.56 -30.35
N VAL A 99 30.13 23.26 -29.15
CA VAL A 99 29.53 22.29 -28.24
C VAL A 99 28.89 22.99 -27.07
N VAL A 100 27.61 22.82 -26.89
CA VAL A 100 26.84 23.41 -25.77
C VAL A 100 27.04 22.59 -24.50
N SER A 101 27.04 21.27 -24.62
CA SER A 101 27.24 20.35 -23.49
C SER A 101 27.67 18.97 -23.92
N VAL A 102 28.45 18.30 -23.05
CA VAL A 102 28.80 16.89 -23.19
C VAL A 102 28.44 16.19 -21.88
N PHE A 103 27.59 15.17 -21.93
CA PHE A 103 27.16 14.45 -20.77
C PHE A 103 27.02 12.96 -21.04
N ARG A 104 27.23 12.16 -20.00
CA ARG A 104 27.16 10.70 -20.10
C ARG A 104 25.74 10.25 -20.34
N ASN A 105 25.56 9.28 -21.24
CA ASN A 105 24.25 8.63 -21.41
C ASN A 105 23.83 7.94 -20.12
N THR A 106 22.64 8.25 -19.66
CA THR A 106 21.98 7.62 -18.53
C THR A 106 20.63 7.07 -18.96
N TYR A 107 20.17 6.04 -18.26
CA TYR A 107 18.85 5.48 -18.50
C TYR A 107 17.87 6.14 -17.54
N SER A 108 16.96 6.94 -18.06
CA SER A 108 15.81 7.42 -17.32
C SER A 108 14.82 6.29 -17.09
N LYS A 109 14.35 6.13 -15.86
CA LYS A 109 13.29 5.16 -15.54
C LYS A 109 11.95 5.81 -15.87
N LEU A 110 11.03 5.01 -16.42
CA LEU A 110 9.64 5.42 -16.56
C LEU A 110 9.07 5.60 -15.15
N HIS A 111 8.63 6.80 -14.82
CA HIS A 111 7.97 7.11 -13.57
C HIS A 111 6.52 6.64 -13.64
N THR A 112 6.11 5.78 -12.72
CA THR A 112 4.72 5.43 -12.43
C THR A 112 4.35 5.97 -11.05
N THR A 113 3.07 5.90 -10.66
CA THR A 113 2.67 6.21 -9.28
C THR A 113 3.21 5.21 -8.26
N ARG A 114 4.03 4.28 -8.67
CA ARG A 114 4.90 3.35 -7.95
C ARG A 114 4.23 2.10 -7.40
N SER A 115 3.07 2.18 -6.73
CA SER A 115 2.53 1.05 -5.96
C SER A 115 2.36 -0.24 -6.78
N TRP A 116 1.83 -0.15 -8.00
CA TRP A 116 1.63 -1.30 -8.89
C TRP A 116 2.93 -1.90 -9.40
N ASP A 117 3.91 -1.06 -9.74
CA ASP A 117 5.23 -1.55 -10.18
C ASP A 117 5.97 -2.22 -9.04
N PHE A 118 5.82 -1.70 -7.82
CA PHE A 118 6.44 -2.24 -6.62
C PHE A 118 5.96 -3.67 -6.33
N ILE A 119 4.68 -3.98 -6.52
CA ILE A 119 4.14 -5.34 -6.32
C ILE A 119 4.24 -6.22 -7.59
N GLY A 120 5.08 -5.84 -8.55
CA GLY A 120 5.37 -6.66 -9.73
C GLY A 120 4.33 -6.57 -10.85
N MET A 121 3.51 -5.53 -10.88
CA MET A 121 2.54 -5.25 -11.94
C MET A 121 2.91 -3.98 -12.72
N PRO A 122 4.01 -3.94 -13.50
CA PRO A 122 4.35 -2.79 -14.33
C PRO A 122 3.32 -2.56 -15.44
N LEU A 123 3.34 -1.37 -16.07
CA LEU A 123 2.44 -1.05 -17.19
C LEU A 123 2.41 -2.11 -18.30
N LYS A 124 3.55 -2.75 -18.56
CA LYS A 124 3.70 -3.80 -19.59
C LYS A 124 3.41 -5.23 -19.07
N VAL A 125 2.87 -5.38 -17.86
CA VAL A 125 2.48 -6.71 -17.36
C VAL A 125 1.47 -7.35 -18.32
N LYS A 126 1.59 -8.67 -18.52
CA LYS A 126 0.63 -9.41 -19.37
C LYS A 126 -0.78 -9.24 -18.78
N ARG A 127 -1.73 -8.85 -19.61
CA ARG A 127 -3.14 -8.66 -19.27
C ARG A 127 -4.05 -9.41 -20.23
N ASN A 128 -5.28 -9.60 -19.79
CA ASN A 128 -6.37 -10.10 -20.65
C ASN A 128 -7.45 -9.01 -20.75
N PRO A 129 -7.23 -7.94 -21.55
CA PRO A 129 -8.10 -6.76 -21.57
C PRO A 129 -9.54 -7.09 -21.99
N ASN A 130 -9.76 -8.08 -22.85
CA ASN A 130 -11.11 -8.51 -23.26
C ASN A 130 -11.91 -9.07 -22.09
N ILE A 131 -11.32 -9.93 -21.27
CA ILE A 131 -11.99 -10.47 -20.07
C ILE A 131 -12.04 -9.40 -18.98
N GLU A 132 -10.94 -8.65 -18.78
CA GLU A 132 -10.85 -7.56 -17.79
C GLU A 132 -11.95 -6.51 -18.02
N SER A 133 -12.27 -6.15 -19.30
CA SER A 133 -13.32 -5.19 -19.62
C SER A 133 -14.75 -5.67 -19.29
N HIS A 134 -14.93 -6.96 -19.05
CA HIS A 134 -16.17 -7.53 -18.56
C HIS A 134 -16.24 -7.60 -17.03
N ILE A 135 -15.16 -7.34 -16.33
CA ILE A 135 -15.12 -7.30 -14.85
C ILE A 135 -15.71 -5.97 -14.37
N ILE A 136 -16.57 -6.04 -13.38
CA ILE A 136 -17.20 -4.89 -12.73
C ILE A 136 -16.78 -4.90 -11.26
N VAL A 137 -16.13 -3.83 -10.83
CA VAL A 137 -15.80 -3.58 -9.42
C VAL A 137 -16.83 -2.64 -8.83
N GLY A 138 -17.63 -3.14 -7.89
CA GLY A 138 -18.49 -2.33 -7.04
C GLY A 138 -17.66 -1.71 -5.93
N VAL A 139 -17.85 -0.42 -5.67
CA VAL A 139 -17.16 0.31 -4.61
C VAL A 139 -18.20 0.92 -3.68
N LEU A 140 -18.19 0.51 -2.40
CA LEU A 140 -19.00 1.10 -1.36
C LEU A 140 -18.15 2.13 -0.62
N ASP A 141 -18.45 3.44 -0.78
CA ASP A 141 -17.56 4.50 -0.31
C ASP A 141 -18.29 5.88 -0.27
N THR A 142 -17.54 6.98 -0.29
CA THR A 142 -18.01 8.38 -0.23
C THR A 142 -18.56 8.94 -1.54
N GLY A 143 -18.56 8.17 -2.64
CA GLY A 143 -18.99 8.62 -3.97
C GLY A 143 -17.84 8.61 -5.00
N ILE A 144 -18.09 9.23 -6.15
CA ILE A 144 -17.14 9.30 -7.26
C ILE A 144 -17.17 10.66 -7.97
N TRP A 145 -15.98 11.22 -8.24
CA TRP A 145 -15.81 12.39 -9.11
C TRP A 145 -15.52 11.94 -10.53
N ILE A 146 -16.57 11.82 -11.35
CA ILE A 146 -16.50 11.18 -12.67
C ILE A 146 -15.66 11.96 -13.70
N ASP A 147 -15.53 13.28 -13.55
CA ASP A 147 -14.78 14.13 -14.47
C ASP A 147 -13.26 14.02 -14.32
N CYS A 148 -12.78 13.17 -13.38
CA CYS A 148 -11.35 12.88 -13.26
C CYS A 148 -10.85 12.09 -14.49
N PRO A 149 -9.67 12.41 -15.04
CA PRO A 149 -9.07 11.67 -16.16
C PRO A 149 -8.94 10.15 -15.94
N SER A 150 -8.87 9.71 -14.69
CA SER A 150 -8.85 8.28 -14.33
C SER A 150 -10.16 7.55 -14.64
N PHE A 151 -11.23 8.26 -14.94
CA PHE A 151 -12.52 7.68 -15.29
C PHE A 151 -12.93 7.98 -16.76
N ASN A 152 -11.99 8.46 -17.57
CA ASN A 152 -12.20 8.60 -19.00
C ASN A 152 -12.53 7.22 -19.60
N ASP A 153 -13.58 7.18 -20.42
CA ASP A 153 -14.10 5.98 -21.06
C ASP A 153 -13.73 5.84 -22.53
N GLU A 154 -12.76 6.61 -23.01
CA GLU A 154 -12.25 6.49 -24.38
C GLU A 154 -11.75 5.07 -24.66
N GLY A 155 -12.25 4.47 -25.74
CA GLY A 155 -11.95 3.08 -26.13
C GLY A 155 -12.79 2.02 -25.42
N TYR A 156 -13.73 2.40 -24.53
CA TYR A 156 -14.66 1.44 -23.93
C TYR A 156 -15.94 1.30 -24.74
N GLY A 157 -16.33 0.04 -25.00
CA GLY A 157 -17.65 -0.27 -25.55
C GLY A 157 -18.76 -0.18 -24.47
N PRO A 158 -20.01 -0.58 -24.78
CA PRO A 158 -21.12 -0.57 -23.83
C PRO A 158 -20.85 -1.48 -22.62
N PRO A 159 -21.57 -1.27 -21.51
CA PRO A 159 -21.50 -2.15 -20.34
C PRO A 159 -21.74 -3.61 -20.69
N PRO A 160 -21.16 -4.57 -19.93
CA PRO A 160 -21.40 -5.99 -20.13
C PRO A 160 -22.90 -6.35 -20.06
N ARG A 161 -23.40 -7.27 -20.91
CA ARG A 161 -24.84 -7.66 -20.99
C ARG A 161 -25.44 -8.11 -19.66
N ARG A 162 -24.62 -8.62 -18.72
CA ARG A 162 -25.05 -9.03 -17.38
C ARG A 162 -25.30 -7.88 -16.42
N TRP A 163 -24.78 -6.67 -16.73
CA TRP A 163 -24.99 -5.48 -15.90
C TRP A 163 -26.47 -5.10 -15.86
N LYS A 164 -27.02 -4.94 -14.67
CA LYS A 164 -28.42 -4.60 -14.42
C LYS A 164 -28.58 -3.30 -13.65
N GLY A 165 -27.44 -2.71 -13.22
CA GLY A 165 -27.44 -1.51 -12.42
C GLY A 165 -27.83 -0.25 -13.20
N LYS A 166 -28.05 0.80 -12.45
CA LYS A 166 -28.49 2.10 -12.96
C LYS A 166 -27.51 3.20 -12.58
N CYS A 167 -27.60 4.28 -13.30
CA CYS A 167 -26.95 5.55 -12.99
C CYS A 167 -27.99 6.52 -12.47
N ILE A 168 -27.88 6.93 -11.20
CA ILE A 168 -28.77 7.92 -10.59
C ILE A 168 -28.07 9.29 -10.67
N MET A 169 -28.65 10.19 -11.49
CA MET A 169 -28.20 11.57 -11.59
C MET A 169 -28.62 12.36 -10.33
N GLY A 170 -27.92 13.45 -10.06
CA GLY A 170 -28.21 14.32 -8.91
C GLY A 170 -27.31 15.55 -8.90
N ALA A 171 -27.30 16.28 -7.81
CA ALA A 171 -26.48 17.49 -7.69
C ALA A 171 -25.01 17.22 -7.95
N ASN A 172 -24.39 18.01 -8.83
CA ASN A 172 -22.98 17.88 -9.25
C ASN A 172 -22.60 16.52 -9.81
N PHE A 173 -23.59 15.66 -10.17
CA PHE A 173 -23.36 14.36 -10.80
C PHE A 173 -24.23 14.23 -12.05
N THR A 174 -23.62 14.42 -13.22
CA THR A 174 -24.31 14.53 -14.51
C THR A 174 -24.61 13.19 -15.15
N GLY A 175 -24.11 12.09 -14.61
CA GLY A 175 -24.37 10.74 -15.11
C GLY A 175 -23.15 9.85 -15.12
N CYS A 176 -23.28 8.68 -15.71
CA CYS A 176 -22.25 7.67 -15.87
C CYS A 176 -21.72 7.66 -17.31
N ASN A 177 -20.67 6.91 -17.54
CA ASN A 177 -20.07 6.67 -18.83
C ASN A 177 -19.76 5.17 -19.02
N ASN A 178 -19.01 4.79 -20.06
CA ASN A 178 -18.66 3.39 -20.26
C ASN A 178 -17.58 2.85 -19.31
N LYS A 179 -16.90 3.69 -18.54
CA LYS A 179 -15.93 3.30 -17.50
C LYS A 179 -16.61 3.17 -16.15
N VAL A 180 -17.32 4.18 -15.71
CA VAL A 180 -18.18 4.18 -14.53
C VAL A 180 -19.60 3.91 -15.00
N ILE A 181 -19.99 2.63 -14.98
CA ILE A 181 -21.24 2.15 -15.63
C ILE A 181 -22.47 2.24 -14.73
N GLY A 182 -22.27 2.54 -13.43
CA GLY A 182 -23.32 2.70 -12.44
C GLY A 182 -22.90 3.60 -11.32
N ALA A 183 -23.86 4.33 -10.78
CA ALA A 183 -23.66 5.14 -9.59
C ALA A 183 -24.99 5.28 -8.86
N LYS A 184 -24.98 4.92 -7.58
CA LYS A 184 -26.13 5.01 -6.66
C LYS A 184 -25.69 5.64 -5.35
N TYR A 185 -26.62 6.20 -4.58
CA TYR A 185 -26.38 6.69 -3.23
C TYR A 185 -27.48 6.25 -2.29
N PHE A 186 -27.14 6.12 -1.02
CA PHE A 186 -28.03 5.70 0.05
C PHE A 186 -27.89 6.68 1.21
N ASN A 187 -29.01 7.20 1.68
CA ASN A 187 -29.18 8.02 2.86
C ASN A 187 -30.56 7.70 3.44
N LEU A 188 -30.61 6.55 4.10
CA LEU A 188 -31.88 5.92 4.50
C LEU A 188 -32.38 6.40 5.86
N ASP A 189 -31.52 7.03 6.68
CA ASP A 189 -31.91 7.50 8.01
C ASP A 189 -32.73 8.79 7.91
N PRO A 190 -34.07 8.75 8.15
CA PRO A 190 -34.90 9.91 8.09
C PRO A 190 -34.70 10.86 9.30
N THR A 191 -34.01 10.42 10.33
CA THR A 191 -33.70 11.18 11.56
C THR A 191 -32.26 11.72 11.57
N GLY A 192 -31.45 11.29 10.61
CA GLY A 192 -30.08 11.79 10.43
C GLY A 192 -30.04 13.22 9.90
N PRO A 193 -28.85 13.80 9.79
CA PRO A 193 -28.68 15.10 9.18
C PRO A 193 -29.26 15.13 7.77
N MET A 194 -30.11 16.09 7.49
CA MET A 194 -30.70 16.25 6.17
C MET A 194 -29.61 16.66 5.18
N ILE A 195 -29.38 15.82 4.18
CA ILE A 195 -28.46 16.11 3.09
C ILE A 195 -29.25 16.77 1.97
N GLU A 196 -28.99 18.07 1.76
CA GLU A 196 -29.58 18.77 0.65
C GLU A 196 -29.07 18.26 -0.69
N ASN A 197 -29.99 17.91 -1.59
CA ASN A 197 -29.70 17.44 -2.94
C ASN A 197 -28.68 16.27 -2.99
N PRO A 198 -28.98 15.11 -2.37
CA PRO A 198 -28.07 13.99 -2.33
C PRO A 198 -27.77 13.45 -3.73
N SER A 199 -26.53 13.04 -3.97
CA SER A 199 -26.10 12.42 -5.22
C SER A 199 -24.94 11.47 -5.00
N ALA A 200 -24.56 10.72 -6.02
CA ALA A 200 -23.40 9.82 -5.99
C ALA A 200 -22.06 10.55 -6.14
N VAL A 201 -22.08 11.89 -6.24
CA VAL A 201 -20.83 12.66 -6.33
C VAL A 201 -20.00 12.52 -5.05
N ASP A 202 -18.69 12.47 -5.23
CA ASP A 202 -17.76 12.44 -4.10
C ASP A 202 -17.40 13.87 -3.65
N ASP A 203 -17.84 14.23 -2.47
CA ASP A 203 -17.55 15.50 -1.80
C ASP A 203 -16.44 15.42 -0.76
N GLN A 204 -15.83 14.22 -0.59
CA GLN A 204 -14.77 13.94 0.37
C GLN A 204 -13.47 13.45 -0.27
N GLY A 205 -13.54 12.94 -1.51
CA GLY A 205 -12.41 12.48 -2.30
C GLY A 205 -11.99 11.02 -2.05
N HIS A 206 -12.41 10.39 -0.96
CA HIS A 206 -11.98 9.05 -0.58
C HIS A 206 -12.47 7.97 -1.57
N GLY A 207 -13.74 7.97 -1.96
CA GLY A 207 -14.30 7.00 -2.91
C GLY A 207 -13.73 7.14 -4.32
N THR A 208 -13.42 8.36 -4.75
CA THR A 208 -12.71 8.65 -6.01
C THR A 208 -11.31 8.03 -5.99
N HIS A 209 -10.60 8.17 -4.87
CA HIS A 209 -9.26 7.63 -4.67
C HIS A 209 -9.24 6.10 -4.68
N THR A 210 -10.12 5.45 -3.93
CA THR A 210 -10.23 3.99 -3.85
C THR A 210 -10.69 3.37 -5.18
N SER A 211 -11.66 3.98 -5.86
CA SER A 211 -12.15 3.56 -7.18
C SER A 211 -11.06 3.60 -8.25
N SER A 212 -10.29 4.70 -8.28
CA SER A 212 -9.21 4.86 -9.26
C SER A 212 -8.01 3.96 -8.95
N THR A 213 -7.72 3.71 -7.68
CA THR A 213 -6.71 2.72 -7.26
C THR A 213 -7.11 1.32 -7.71
N ALA A 214 -8.37 0.93 -7.58
CA ALA A 214 -8.84 -0.38 -8.05
C ALA A 214 -8.81 -0.49 -9.57
N ALA A 215 -9.48 0.41 -10.28
CA ALA A 215 -9.78 0.25 -11.70
C ALA A 215 -9.66 1.54 -12.53
N GLY A 216 -8.95 2.56 -12.09
CA GLY A 216 -8.76 3.80 -12.87
C GLY A 216 -8.07 3.55 -14.21
N SER A 217 -8.49 4.27 -15.26
CA SER A 217 -7.83 4.31 -16.56
C SER A 217 -6.41 4.87 -16.44
N VAL A 218 -5.56 4.60 -17.45
CA VAL A 218 -4.16 5.04 -17.43
C VAL A 218 -4.07 6.55 -17.70
N VAL A 219 -3.53 7.32 -16.75
CA VAL A 219 -3.31 8.76 -16.84
C VAL A 219 -1.82 9.07 -16.71
N ARG A 220 -1.22 9.65 -17.76
CA ARG A 220 0.18 10.06 -17.77
C ARG A 220 0.33 11.48 -17.21
N GLY A 221 1.46 11.76 -16.56
CA GLY A 221 1.74 13.07 -15.97
C GLY A 221 0.90 13.40 -14.72
N ALA A 222 0.28 12.38 -14.10
CA ALA A 222 -0.42 12.56 -12.84
C ALA A 222 0.54 12.96 -11.73
N SER A 223 0.18 13.97 -10.93
CA SER A 223 0.95 14.44 -9.78
C SER A 223 0.04 15.20 -8.83
N LEU A 224 0.48 15.41 -7.60
CA LEU A 224 -0.12 16.36 -6.68
C LEU A 224 0.75 17.63 -6.66
N TYR A 225 0.32 18.67 -7.37
CA TYR A 225 1.12 19.91 -7.50
C TYR A 225 2.59 19.65 -7.90
N GLY A 226 2.85 18.64 -8.76
CA GLY A 226 4.18 18.20 -9.18
C GLY A 226 4.90 17.24 -8.20
N ILE A 227 4.29 16.90 -7.07
CA ILE A 227 4.79 15.84 -6.17
C ILE A 227 4.33 14.49 -6.69
N GLY A 228 5.23 13.49 -6.70
CA GLY A 228 4.92 12.14 -7.11
C GLY A 228 4.56 11.97 -8.58
N GLU A 229 5.05 12.86 -9.47
CA GLU A 229 4.77 12.83 -10.90
C GLU A 229 5.02 11.45 -11.52
N GLY A 230 4.06 11.00 -12.33
CA GLY A 230 4.16 9.71 -13.00
C GLY A 230 2.92 9.31 -13.77
N THR A 231 2.68 8.00 -13.87
CA THR A 231 1.50 7.44 -14.54
C THR A 231 0.54 6.85 -13.51
N ALA A 232 -0.58 7.51 -13.26
CA ALA A 232 -1.64 6.97 -12.41
C ALA A 232 -2.46 5.92 -13.17
N ARG A 233 -2.85 4.85 -12.48
CA ARG A 233 -3.75 3.81 -13.00
C ARG A 233 -4.25 2.90 -11.90
N GLY A 234 -5.36 2.23 -12.17
CA GLY A 234 -5.80 1.09 -11.35
C GLY A 234 -5.02 -0.19 -11.63
N GLY A 235 -5.24 -1.20 -10.79
CA GLY A 235 -4.67 -2.53 -10.99
C GLY A 235 -5.29 -3.25 -12.19
N VAL A 236 -6.57 -3.00 -12.47
CA VAL A 236 -7.30 -3.50 -13.63
C VAL A 236 -7.89 -2.34 -14.43
N PRO A 237 -7.05 -1.61 -15.18
CA PRO A 237 -7.47 -0.37 -15.84
C PRO A 237 -8.54 -0.57 -16.92
N SER A 238 -8.73 -1.76 -17.46
CA SER A 238 -9.81 -2.05 -18.42
C SER A 238 -11.14 -2.43 -17.76
N ALA A 239 -11.17 -2.72 -16.45
CA ALA A 239 -12.38 -3.08 -15.72
C ALA A 239 -13.34 -1.89 -15.57
N ARG A 240 -14.62 -2.21 -15.31
CA ARG A 240 -15.67 -1.22 -15.08
C ARG A 240 -15.83 -0.95 -13.60
N ILE A 241 -16.38 0.21 -13.27
CA ILE A 241 -16.65 0.66 -11.91
C ILE A 241 -18.16 0.85 -11.75
N ALA A 242 -18.69 0.43 -10.59
CA ALA A 242 -20.01 0.79 -10.12
C ALA A 242 -19.88 1.38 -8.72
N MET A 243 -20.28 2.63 -8.52
CA MET A 243 -20.20 3.33 -7.24
C MET A 243 -21.52 3.22 -6.49
N TYR A 244 -21.40 2.89 -5.21
CA TYR A 244 -22.47 2.87 -4.23
C TYR A 244 -22.06 3.78 -3.07
N LYS A 245 -22.51 5.04 -3.10
CA LYS A 245 -22.22 6.00 -2.02
C LYS A 245 -23.05 5.64 -0.80
N VAL A 246 -22.34 5.19 0.25
CA VAL A 246 -22.90 4.78 1.54
C VAL A 246 -22.30 5.59 2.70
N CYS A 247 -21.35 6.48 2.39
CA CYS A 247 -20.65 7.30 3.37
C CYS A 247 -20.89 8.79 3.09
N TRP A 248 -21.13 9.52 4.16
CA TRP A 248 -21.40 10.96 4.20
C TRP A 248 -20.47 11.63 5.22
N SER A 249 -20.54 12.95 5.37
CA SER A 249 -19.68 13.68 6.32
C SER A 249 -19.80 13.19 7.78
N ILE A 250 -20.94 12.57 8.13
CA ILE A 250 -21.21 11.99 9.45
C ILE A 250 -20.71 10.54 9.60
N GLY A 251 -20.18 9.93 8.54
CA GLY A 251 -19.74 8.53 8.50
C GLY A 251 -20.57 7.65 7.57
N CYS A 252 -20.48 6.33 7.75
CA CYS A 252 -21.10 5.31 6.92
C CYS A 252 -22.13 4.53 7.74
N SER A 253 -23.41 4.75 7.47
CA SER A 253 -24.50 4.10 8.20
C SER A 253 -24.58 2.61 7.89
N ASP A 254 -24.88 1.79 8.91
CA ASP A 254 -25.10 0.33 8.76
C ASP A 254 -26.23 0.04 7.76
N MET A 255 -27.31 0.86 7.75
CA MET A 255 -28.44 0.74 6.83
C MET A 255 -28.00 1.00 5.39
N ASP A 256 -27.24 2.04 5.16
CA ASP A 256 -26.76 2.43 3.83
C ASP A 256 -25.75 1.41 3.28
N MET A 257 -24.86 0.89 4.15
CA MET A 257 -23.92 -0.18 3.78
C MET A 257 -24.66 -1.45 3.33
N LEU A 258 -25.68 -1.89 4.08
CA LEU A 258 -26.48 -3.06 3.69
C LEU A 258 -27.24 -2.84 2.39
N ALA A 259 -27.83 -1.67 2.18
CA ALA A 259 -28.47 -1.30 0.93
C ALA A 259 -27.49 -1.26 -0.23
N GLY A 260 -26.27 -0.74 -0.02
CA GLY A 260 -25.19 -0.75 -1.01
C GLY A 260 -24.77 -2.17 -1.41
N PHE A 261 -24.65 -3.08 -0.47
CA PHE A 261 -24.37 -4.50 -0.74
C PHE A 261 -25.50 -5.18 -1.53
N ASP A 262 -26.74 -4.98 -1.10
CA ASP A 262 -27.92 -5.59 -1.75
C ASP A 262 -28.01 -5.18 -3.22
N GLU A 263 -27.89 -3.87 -3.49
CA GLU A 263 -27.89 -3.35 -4.84
C GLU A 263 -26.67 -3.78 -5.66
N ALA A 264 -25.46 -3.76 -5.11
CA ALA A 264 -24.25 -4.17 -5.82
C ALA A 264 -24.33 -5.64 -6.28
N ILE A 265 -24.83 -6.52 -5.41
CA ILE A 265 -25.04 -7.93 -5.72
C ILE A 265 -26.12 -8.12 -6.80
N ALA A 266 -27.24 -7.40 -6.68
CA ALA A 266 -28.35 -7.44 -7.64
C ALA A 266 -27.97 -6.90 -9.01
N ASP A 267 -27.17 -5.83 -9.05
CA ASP A 267 -26.65 -5.18 -10.26
C ASP A 267 -25.64 -6.06 -11.03
N GLY A 268 -25.07 -7.06 -10.38
CA GLY A 268 -24.22 -8.05 -11.03
C GLY A 268 -22.74 -7.68 -11.07
N VAL A 269 -22.21 -7.04 -10.03
CA VAL A 269 -20.76 -6.81 -9.87
C VAL A 269 -20.01 -8.15 -9.67
N ASN A 270 -18.71 -8.17 -9.96
CA ASN A 270 -17.85 -9.34 -9.72
C ASN A 270 -17.10 -9.26 -8.41
N PHE A 271 -16.82 -8.05 -8.00
CA PHE A 271 -15.99 -7.72 -6.84
C PHE A 271 -16.62 -6.56 -6.10
N ILE A 272 -16.47 -6.53 -4.78
CA ILE A 272 -16.88 -5.42 -3.94
C ILE A 272 -15.67 -4.95 -3.14
N SER A 273 -15.32 -3.66 -3.25
CA SER A 273 -14.31 -2.98 -2.46
C SER A 273 -14.98 -2.15 -1.38
N VAL A 274 -14.62 -2.40 -0.11
CA VAL A 274 -15.17 -1.71 1.06
C VAL A 274 -14.01 -1.19 1.90
N SER A 275 -13.66 0.07 1.69
CA SER A 275 -12.61 0.73 2.48
C SER A 275 -13.21 1.41 3.71
N ILE A 276 -14.04 0.67 4.43
CA ILE A 276 -14.80 1.10 5.60
C ILE A 276 -14.58 0.07 6.71
N GLY A 277 -14.58 0.51 7.95
CA GLY A 277 -14.46 -0.35 9.11
C GLY A 277 -14.99 0.29 10.38
N GLY A 278 -14.93 -0.48 11.45
CA GLY A 278 -15.34 -0.11 12.79
C GLY A 278 -15.09 -1.28 13.75
N PRO A 279 -15.38 -1.13 15.03
CA PRO A 279 -15.15 -2.18 16.02
C PRO A 279 -15.76 -3.51 15.58
N SER A 280 -15.00 -4.60 15.71
CA SER A 280 -15.46 -5.95 15.34
C SER A 280 -16.74 -6.34 16.08
N ARG A 281 -17.73 -6.81 15.33
CA ARG A 281 -19.03 -7.27 15.83
C ARG A 281 -19.25 -8.74 15.47
N ASP A 282 -20.22 -9.36 16.14
CA ASP A 282 -20.74 -10.68 15.76
C ASP A 282 -21.15 -10.71 14.28
N PHE A 283 -20.88 -11.80 13.57
CA PHE A 283 -21.10 -11.90 12.12
C PHE A 283 -22.56 -11.68 11.68
N PHE A 284 -23.52 -11.86 12.56
CA PHE A 284 -24.94 -11.64 12.27
C PHE A 284 -25.43 -10.25 12.67
N SER A 285 -24.58 -9.43 13.23
CA SER A 285 -24.84 -8.02 13.56
C SER A 285 -23.87 -7.02 12.92
N ASP A 286 -22.92 -7.53 12.12
CA ASP A 286 -21.99 -6.74 11.33
C ASP A 286 -22.53 -6.61 9.89
N PRO A 287 -22.89 -5.38 9.43
CA PRO A 287 -23.45 -5.17 8.10
C PRO A 287 -22.50 -5.59 6.96
N ILE A 288 -21.18 -5.42 7.16
CA ILE A 288 -20.18 -5.81 6.16
C ILE A 288 -20.06 -7.34 6.11
N ALA A 289 -20.04 -8.01 7.26
CA ALA A 289 -20.03 -9.48 7.30
C ALA A 289 -21.29 -10.09 6.68
N ILE A 290 -22.47 -9.53 6.95
CA ILE A 290 -23.76 -9.96 6.37
C ILE A 290 -23.73 -9.76 4.85
N GLY A 291 -23.45 -8.55 4.38
CA GLY A 291 -23.41 -8.22 2.95
C GLY A 291 -22.40 -9.06 2.18
N ALA A 292 -21.18 -9.20 2.72
CA ALA A 292 -20.12 -10.02 2.12
C ALA A 292 -20.46 -11.53 2.08
N PHE A 293 -21.22 -12.05 3.06
CA PHE A 293 -21.69 -13.44 3.01
C PHE A 293 -22.63 -13.68 1.82
N HIS A 294 -23.58 -12.78 1.62
CA HIS A 294 -24.50 -12.86 0.49
C HIS A 294 -23.80 -12.63 -0.85
N ALA A 295 -22.82 -11.73 -0.90
CA ALA A 295 -21.94 -11.51 -2.05
C ALA A 295 -21.18 -12.81 -2.41
N MET A 296 -20.51 -13.44 -1.44
CA MET A 296 -19.76 -14.70 -1.61
C MET A 296 -20.65 -15.82 -2.14
N ARG A 297 -21.90 -15.96 -1.64
CA ARG A 297 -22.88 -16.92 -2.17
C ARG A 297 -23.22 -16.74 -3.65
N ARG A 298 -23.05 -15.53 -4.16
CA ARG A 298 -23.26 -15.17 -5.58
C ARG A 298 -21.98 -15.16 -6.40
N GLY A 299 -20.87 -15.64 -5.81
CA GLY A 299 -19.56 -15.68 -6.49
C GLY A 299 -18.84 -14.34 -6.53
N VAL A 300 -19.23 -13.36 -5.70
CA VAL A 300 -18.64 -12.03 -5.59
C VAL A 300 -17.67 -12.01 -4.41
N LEU A 301 -16.39 -11.67 -4.65
CA LEU A 301 -15.40 -11.50 -3.59
C LEU A 301 -15.47 -10.08 -3.03
N THR A 302 -15.52 -9.98 -1.70
CA THR A 302 -15.44 -8.70 -0.97
C THR A 302 -14.05 -8.53 -0.38
N SER A 303 -13.41 -7.39 -0.66
CA SER A 303 -12.18 -6.92 -0.02
C SER A 303 -12.52 -5.80 0.95
N CYS A 304 -11.95 -5.86 2.16
CA CYS A 304 -12.12 -4.81 3.17
C CYS A 304 -10.79 -4.37 3.76
N SER A 305 -10.73 -3.13 4.21
CA SER A 305 -9.61 -2.58 4.99
C SER A 305 -9.51 -3.28 6.36
N ALA A 306 -8.28 -3.44 6.86
CA ALA A 306 -8.04 -4.08 8.17
C ALA A 306 -8.26 -3.14 9.36
N GLY A 307 -8.43 -1.83 9.12
CA GLY A 307 -8.51 -0.76 10.13
C GLY A 307 -7.19 -0.02 10.29
N ASN A 308 -7.26 1.17 10.90
CA ASN A 308 -6.13 2.09 11.06
C ASN A 308 -5.76 2.38 12.54
N ASP A 309 -6.10 1.46 13.45
CA ASP A 309 -5.89 1.57 14.91
C ASP A 309 -4.63 0.83 15.39
N GLY A 310 -3.69 0.54 14.48
CA GLY A 310 -2.39 -0.03 14.83
C GLY A 310 -1.46 0.97 15.53
N PRO A 311 -0.36 0.52 16.10
CA PRO A 311 0.12 -0.87 16.18
C PRO A 311 -0.53 -1.71 17.30
N ARG A 312 -1.59 -1.21 17.93
CA ARG A 312 -2.28 -1.85 19.05
C ARG A 312 -2.79 -3.25 18.65
N PRO A 313 -2.46 -4.31 19.43
CA PRO A 313 -3.01 -5.64 19.19
C PRO A 313 -4.53 -5.66 19.39
N MET A 314 -5.21 -6.61 18.77
CA MET A 314 -6.66 -6.80 18.82
C MET A 314 -7.48 -5.63 18.21
N SER A 315 -6.87 -4.85 17.33
CA SER A 315 -7.50 -3.72 16.65
C SER A 315 -8.02 -4.07 15.24
N VAL A 316 -7.74 -5.27 14.72
CA VAL A 316 -8.16 -5.67 13.36
C VAL A 316 -9.67 -5.72 13.20
N GLU A 317 -10.15 -5.18 12.10
CA GLU A 317 -11.55 -5.05 11.71
C GLU A 317 -11.91 -5.99 10.53
N ASN A 318 -13.19 -6.08 10.18
CA ASN A 318 -13.67 -6.84 9.00
C ASN A 318 -13.22 -8.31 8.98
N VAL A 319 -13.41 -9.01 10.10
CA VAL A 319 -12.75 -10.29 10.39
C VAL A 319 -13.46 -11.56 9.91
N ALA A 320 -14.61 -11.45 9.23
CA ALA A 320 -15.35 -12.62 8.75
C ALA A 320 -14.51 -13.44 7.75
N PRO A 321 -14.55 -14.80 7.80
CA PRO A 321 -13.66 -15.63 6.98
C PRO A 321 -13.96 -15.59 5.49
N TRP A 322 -15.15 -15.15 5.08
CA TRP A 322 -15.53 -14.93 3.68
C TRP A 322 -15.14 -13.55 3.13
N ILE A 323 -14.59 -12.68 3.96
CA ILE A 323 -14.02 -11.37 3.58
C ILE A 323 -12.51 -11.54 3.33
N MET A 324 -11.96 -10.82 2.37
CA MET A 324 -10.52 -10.62 2.20
C MET A 324 -10.12 -9.34 2.94
N THR A 325 -9.55 -9.47 4.13
CA THR A 325 -9.14 -8.37 5.00
C THR A 325 -7.70 -7.96 4.71
N VAL A 326 -7.47 -6.67 4.44
CA VAL A 326 -6.22 -6.19 3.85
C VAL A 326 -5.54 -5.16 4.75
N ALA A 327 -4.31 -5.49 5.16
CA ALA A 327 -3.41 -4.60 5.88
C ALA A 327 -2.65 -3.65 4.93
N ALA A 328 -2.13 -2.55 5.47
CA ALA A 328 -1.36 -1.57 4.72
C ALA A 328 0.15 -1.76 4.86
N THR A 329 0.88 -1.63 3.74
CA THR A 329 2.35 -1.61 3.72
C THR A 329 2.90 -0.36 3.05
N THR A 330 4.18 -0.08 3.37
CA THR A 330 4.98 0.91 2.65
C THR A 330 5.28 0.46 1.22
N VAL A 331 5.61 1.42 0.37
CA VAL A 331 6.26 1.21 -0.93
C VAL A 331 7.71 1.70 -0.86
N ASP A 332 8.55 1.36 -1.84
CA ASP A 332 9.98 1.73 -1.87
C ASP A 332 10.22 3.21 -2.28
N ARG A 333 9.24 4.07 -2.02
CA ARG A 333 9.29 5.53 -2.15
C ARG A 333 8.68 6.15 -0.89
N GLN A 334 9.33 7.19 -0.37
CA GLN A 334 8.86 7.99 0.74
C GLN A 334 8.89 9.47 0.33
N TYR A 335 7.91 10.24 0.74
CA TYR A 335 7.87 11.68 0.51
C TYR A 335 8.50 12.40 1.69
N THR A 336 9.53 13.18 1.39
CA THR A 336 10.36 13.82 2.42
C THR A 336 10.43 15.33 2.20
N THR A 337 10.40 16.06 3.29
CA THR A 337 10.49 17.51 3.32
C THR A 337 11.76 17.94 4.04
N LEU A 338 12.61 18.66 3.32
CA LEU A 338 13.85 19.21 3.88
C LEU A 338 13.52 20.46 4.70
N VAL A 339 14.08 20.54 5.91
CA VAL A 339 14.07 21.71 6.77
C VAL A 339 15.51 22.12 7.02
N SER A 340 15.88 23.37 6.64
CA SER A 340 17.21 23.94 6.88
C SER A 340 17.16 24.99 7.99
N PHE A 341 18.15 24.99 8.86
CA PHE A 341 18.29 25.91 9.99
C PHE A 341 19.34 26.98 9.74
N GLY A 342 19.23 28.10 10.47
CA GLY A 342 20.17 29.23 10.34
C GLY A 342 21.61 28.92 10.75
N ASP A 343 21.87 27.81 11.43
CA ASP A 343 23.23 27.31 11.74
C ASP A 343 23.82 26.43 10.62
N GLY A 344 23.11 26.29 9.48
CA GLY A 344 23.48 25.45 8.34
C GLY A 344 23.16 23.98 8.46
N LYS A 345 22.59 23.52 9.57
CA LYS A 345 22.14 22.14 9.71
C LYS A 345 20.84 21.90 8.96
N ASN A 346 20.66 20.66 8.51
CA ASN A 346 19.48 20.21 7.81
C ASN A 346 18.86 19.00 8.53
N VAL A 347 17.55 18.94 8.54
CA VAL A 347 16.80 17.74 8.94
C VAL A 347 15.80 17.39 7.85
N THR A 348 15.43 16.11 7.80
CA THR A 348 14.42 15.61 6.89
C THR A 348 13.23 15.14 7.72
N GLY A 349 12.07 15.71 7.44
CA GLY A 349 10.79 15.25 7.98
C GLY A 349 9.96 14.59 6.89
N LEU A 350 8.85 13.98 7.27
CA LEU A 350 7.83 13.43 6.37
C LEU A 350 6.70 14.43 6.21
N SER A 351 6.30 14.73 5.00
CA SER A 351 5.04 15.45 4.72
C SER A 351 4.76 15.49 3.21
N ILE A 352 3.53 15.85 2.88
CA ILE A 352 3.12 16.27 1.55
C ILE A 352 3.00 17.81 1.54
N ASN A 353 4.14 18.48 1.63
CA ASN A 353 4.21 19.94 1.58
C ASN A 353 4.24 20.43 0.13
N THR A 354 3.17 21.02 -0.34
CA THR A 354 3.05 21.58 -1.70
C THR A 354 3.59 23.01 -1.80
N PHE A 355 3.87 23.67 -0.67
CA PHE A 355 4.32 25.07 -0.60
C PHE A 355 5.82 25.20 -0.88
N SER A 356 6.18 26.17 -1.70
CA SER A 356 7.57 26.62 -1.87
C SER A 356 7.85 27.81 -0.94
N PRO A 357 9.04 27.89 -0.33
CA PRO A 357 9.36 29.01 0.55
C PRO A 357 9.43 30.32 -0.26
N GLU A 358 8.86 31.40 0.27
CA GLU A 358 8.93 32.75 -0.31
C GLU A 358 10.18 33.53 0.17
N LYS A 359 10.78 33.11 1.27
CA LYS A 359 11.99 33.70 1.87
C LYS A 359 13.08 32.65 2.06
N ASN A 360 14.31 33.08 2.07
CA ASN A 360 15.45 32.21 2.34
C ASN A 360 15.44 31.63 3.76
N MET A 361 14.96 32.41 4.75
CA MET A 361 14.82 32.00 6.14
C MET A 361 13.66 32.73 6.79
N TYR A 362 13.02 32.08 7.76
CA TYR A 362 11.96 32.62 8.61
C TYR A 362 12.40 32.54 10.08
N PRO A 363 12.01 33.47 10.95
CA PRO A 363 12.21 33.32 12.38
C PRO A 363 11.54 32.04 12.86
N LEU A 364 12.24 31.29 13.73
CA LEU A 364 11.77 30.04 14.31
C LEU A 364 11.43 30.26 15.79
N THR A 365 10.36 29.64 16.28
CA THR A 365 9.99 29.61 17.69
C THR A 365 9.42 28.23 18.05
N SER A 366 9.22 27.96 19.34
CA SER A 366 8.48 26.78 19.79
C SER A 366 7.11 27.17 20.34
N GLY A 367 6.18 26.23 20.40
CA GLY A 367 4.88 26.41 21.02
C GLY A 367 5.03 26.88 22.49
N THR A 368 5.99 26.33 23.21
CA THR A 368 6.31 26.76 24.60
C THR A 368 6.70 28.25 24.69
N LEU A 369 7.57 28.72 23.80
CA LEU A 369 8.00 30.12 23.75
C LEU A 369 6.91 31.06 23.24
N ALA A 370 6.03 30.54 22.37
CA ALA A 370 4.91 31.25 21.81
C ALA A 370 3.64 31.19 22.70
N ALA A 371 3.72 30.55 23.86
CA ALA A 371 2.58 30.40 24.77
C ALA A 371 1.89 31.73 25.11
N ASN A 372 0.56 31.69 25.21
CA ASN A 372 -0.28 32.76 25.72
C ASN A 372 -0.35 32.65 27.25
N ILE A 373 0.32 33.56 27.96
CA ILE A 373 0.44 33.53 29.41
C ILE A 373 -0.84 34.04 30.12
N SER A 374 -1.70 34.71 29.37
CA SER A 374 -2.89 35.42 29.94
C SER A 374 -4.20 34.70 29.66
N GLY A 375 -4.22 33.49 29.11
CA GLY A 375 -5.44 32.80 28.67
C GLY A 375 -5.86 31.66 29.60
N ASP A 376 -7.17 31.51 29.78
CA ASP A 376 -7.82 30.35 30.42
C ASP A 376 -7.90 29.15 29.45
N ALA A 377 -6.94 29.01 28.51
CA ALA A 377 -7.01 27.98 27.49
C ALA A 377 -6.65 26.61 28.05
N TYR A 378 -7.56 25.65 27.86
CA TYR A 378 -7.28 24.25 28.08
C TYR A 378 -6.40 23.74 26.94
N GLY A 379 -5.31 23.06 27.26
CA GLY A 379 -4.42 22.43 26.28
C GLY A 379 -2.95 22.61 26.58
N ASN A 380 -2.12 22.04 25.70
CA ASN A 380 -0.67 22.06 25.84
C ASN A 380 -0.05 23.04 24.82
N PRO A 381 0.52 24.18 25.25
CA PRO A 381 1.18 25.10 24.32
C PRO A 381 2.40 24.49 23.63
N SER A 382 3.13 23.53 24.24
CA SER A 382 4.24 22.87 23.55
C SER A 382 3.76 22.07 22.34
N GLY A 383 2.56 21.48 22.41
CA GLY A 383 1.89 20.80 21.31
C GLY A 383 1.17 21.73 20.34
N CYS A 384 1.21 23.04 20.56
CA CYS A 384 0.50 24.05 19.75
C CYS A 384 -1.02 23.87 19.70
N ASP A 385 -1.62 23.40 20.80
CA ASP A 385 -3.07 23.23 20.89
C ASP A 385 -3.79 24.55 20.68
N TYR A 386 -4.99 24.47 20.09
CA TYR A 386 -5.81 25.64 19.77
C TYR A 386 -6.08 26.49 21.03
N GLY A 387 -5.91 27.81 20.89
CA GLY A 387 -6.12 28.78 21.97
C GLY A 387 -4.94 28.94 22.94
N THR A 388 -3.93 28.04 22.93
CA THR A 388 -2.81 28.07 23.88
C THR A 388 -1.67 29.00 23.47
N LEU A 389 -1.64 29.50 22.24
CA LEU A 389 -0.56 30.33 21.69
C LEU A 389 -0.96 31.80 21.57
N SER A 390 0.04 32.69 21.58
CA SER A 390 -0.10 34.11 21.29
C SER A 390 0.06 34.40 19.81
N LYS A 391 -0.95 35.04 19.17
CA LYS A 391 -0.92 35.41 17.74
C LYS A 391 0.32 36.26 17.38
N ASP A 392 0.70 37.20 18.23
CA ASP A 392 1.87 38.08 17.99
C ASP A 392 3.21 37.31 18.01
N LYS A 393 3.28 36.25 18.81
CA LYS A 393 4.48 35.39 18.89
C LYS A 393 4.55 34.37 17.77
N VAL A 394 3.43 34.03 17.11
CA VAL A 394 3.32 33.08 15.99
C VAL A 394 3.44 33.76 14.64
N LYS A 395 2.90 34.97 14.48
CA LYS A 395 2.79 35.67 13.20
C LYS A 395 4.13 35.77 12.46
N GLY A 396 4.15 35.25 11.21
CA GLY A 396 5.30 35.27 10.32
C GLY A 396 6.47 34.34 10.72
N ARG A 397 6.27 33.45 11.68
CA ARG A 397 7.29 32.51 12.19
C ARG A 397 6.98 31.08 11.76
N ILE A 398 8.02 30.26 11.69
CA ILE A 398 7.87 28.81 11.74
C ILE A 398 7.77 28.41 13.21
N VAL A 399 6.81 27.55 13.56
CA VAL A 399 6.58 27.11 14.94
C VAL A 399 6.89 25.62 15.07
N TYR A 400 7.74 25.27 16.01
CA TYR A 400 8.02 23.90 16.42
C TYR A 400 6.97 23.49 17.47
N CYS A 401 6.23 22.42 17.20
CA CYS A 401 5.19 21.87 18.06
C CYS A 401 5.62 20.49 18.54
N ALA A 402 5.85 20.32 19.85
CA ALA A 402 6.30 19.08 20.47
C ALA A 402 5.12 18.27 21.01
N GLY A 403 4.73 17.22 20.30
CA GLY A 403 3.51 16.45 20.54
C GLY A 403 2.28 17.17 19.97
N GLY A 404 1.10 16.77 20.48
CA GLY A 404 -0.18 17.37 20.11
C GLY A 404 -1.19 16.35 19.61
N THR A 405 -2.46 16.76 19.59
CA THR A 405 -3.60 15.89 19.30
C THR A 405 -4.12 15.98 17.85
N GLY A 406 -3.40 16.71 16.98
CA GLY A 406 -3.80 17.02 15.61
C GLY A 406 -4.27 18.48 15.45
N GLY A 407 -4.28 19.02 14.21
CA GLY A 407 -4.74 20.37 13.89
C GLY A 407 -3.74 21.50 14.24
N GLN A 408 -2.51 21.17 14.60
CA GLN A 408 -1.47 22.16 14.90
C GLN A 408 -1.21 23.10 13.73
N ASP A 409 -1.20 22.57 12.51
CA ASP A 409 -1.01 23.33 11.27
C ASP A 409 -2.15 24.33 11.02
N LEU A 410 -3.39 23.95 11.38
CA LEU A 410 -4.56 24.86 11.36
C LEU A 410 -4.38 26.01 12.36
N THR A 411 -4.01 25.70 13.60
CA THR A 411 -3.75 26.70 14.65
C THR A 411 -2.70 27.70 14.18
N ILE A 412 -1.57 27.20 13.66
CA ILE A 412 -0.48 28.06 13.18
C ILE A 412 -0.89 28.89 11.98
N LYS A 413 -1.66 28.33 11.05
CA LYS A 413 -2.20 29.07 9.89
C LYS A 413 -3.14 30.20 10.34
N GLU A 414 -4.09 29.93 11.22
CA GLU A 414 -5.04 30.93 11.74
C GLU A 414 -4.33 32.08 12.45
N TYR A 415 -3.23 31.78 13.15
CA TYR A 415 -2.43 32.78 13.85
C TYR A 415 -1.40 33.48 12.95
N GLY A 416 -1.45 33.23 11.63
CA GLY A 416 -0.60 33.89 10.63
C GLY A 416 0.85 33.43 10.65
N GLY A 417 1.12 32.21 11.12
CA GLY A 417 2.44 31.57 11.06
C GLY A 417 2.90 31.33 9.61
N ALA A 418 4.19 31.18 9.42
CA ALA A 418 4.81 30.91 8.12
C ALA A 418 4.96 29.41 7.82
N GLY A 419 4.87 28.58 8.85
CA GLY A 419 4.98 27.12 8.75
C GLY A 419 5.06 26.46 10.10
N THR A 420 5.07 25.12 10.11
CA THR A 420 5.13 24.32 11.34
C THR A 420 6.03 23.10 11.19
N ILE A 421 6.75 22.75 12.28
CA ILE A 421 7.46 21.48 12.41
C ILE A 421 6.81 20.74 13.56
N ILE A 422 6.13 19.64 13.26
CA ILE A 422 5.35 18.86 14.22
C ILE A 422 6.17 17.63 14.61
N ALA A 423 6.51 17.53 15.89
CA ALA A 423 7.25 16.40 16.43
C ALA A 423 6.27 15.42 17.11
N LEU A 424 6.25 14.18 16.64
CA LEU A 424 5.35 13.14 17.11
C LEU A 424 6.09 12.13 18.02
N GLU A 425 5.38 11.58 19.00
CA GLU A 425 5.90 10.55 19.90
C GLU A 425 5.94 9.17 19.24
N ASP A 426 4.94 8.89 18.40
CA ASP A 426 4.85 7.66 17.64
C ASP A 426 5.75 7.69 16.40
N GLU A 427 6.17 6.51 15.93
CA GLU A 427 6.96 6.37 14.72
C GLU A 427 6.19 6.94 13.50
N VAL A 428 6.78 7.92 12.84
CA VAL A 428 6.22 8.53 11.64
C VAL A 428 6.67 7.76 10.41
N ASP A 429 5.77 7.01 9.79
CA ASP A 429 6.04 6.24 8.57
C ASP A 429 5.24 6.70 7.34
N ALA A 430 4.17 7.48 7.56
CA ALA A 430 3.33 8.05 6.51
C ALA A 430 3.55 9.56 6.35
N SER A 431 3.38 10.05 5.12
CA SER A 431 3.48 11.50 4.84
C SER A 431 2.08 12.13 4.85
N TYR A 432 1.90 13.16 5.66
CA TYR A 432 0.62 13.86 5.79
C TYR A 432 0.65 15.22 5.09
N THR A 433 -0.48 15.57 4.48
CA THR A 433 -0.68 16.90 3.89
C THR A 433 -1.04 17.91 4.99
N THR A 434 -0.41 19.08 4.98
CA THR A 434 -0.64 20.18 5.93
C THR A 434 -1.27 21.37 5.23
N VAL A 435 -2.07 22.16 5.96
CA VAL A 435 -2.73 23.38 5.41
C VAL A 435 -1.78 24.57 5.24
N ILE A 436 -0.56 24.46 5.73
CA ILE A 436 0.53 25.44 5.66
C ILE A 436 1.85 24.68 5.44
N ALA A 437 2.95 25.36 5.11
CA ALA A 437 4.25 24.67 4.99
C ALA A 437 4.57 23.90 6.27
N GLY A 438 4.74 22.57 6.17
CA GLY A 438 4.88 21.70 7.34
C GLY A 438 5.79 20.50 7.11
N ALA A 439 6.35 19.99 8.22
CA ALA A 439 7.12 18.75 8.26
C ALA A 439 6.88 18.02 9.58
N PHE A 440 6.72 16.69 9.50
CA PHE A 440 6.59 15.81 10.68
C PHE A 440 7.93 15.14 10.98
N VAL A 441 8.32 15.12 12.24
CA VAL A 441 9.60 14.56 12.71
C VAL A 441 9.38 13.70 13.96
N ASP A 442 10.30 12.80 14.25
CA ASP A 442 10.33 12.07 15.50
C ASP A 442 10.75 12.98 16.68
N ILE A 443 9.96 12.99 17.76
CA ILE A 443 10.18 13.87 18.90
C ILE A 443 11.44 13.51 19.68
N ASN A 444 11.76 12.20 19.78
CA ASN A 444 12.83 11.70 20.62
C ASN A 444 14.23 11.88 20.04
N THR A 445 14.34 12.05 18.73
CA THR A 445 15.60 12.18 18.01
C THR A 445 15.72 13.56 17.37
N VAL A 446 15.06 13.80 16.24
CA VAL A 446 15.11 15.04 15.48
C VAL A 446 14.49 16.20 16.27
N GLY A 447 13.36 15.96 16.93
CA GLY A 447 12.64 16.97 17.72
C GLY A 447 13.49 17.56 18.85
N LYS A 448 14.19 16.72 19.63
CA LYS A 448 15.12 17.17 20.70
C LYS A 448 16.25 18.05 20.16
N ASN A 449 16.77 17.74 18.99
CA ASN A 449 17.81 18.54 18.35
C ASN A 449 17.28 19.93 17.93
N ILE A 450 16.06 19.99 17.41
CA ILE A 450 15.39 21.24 17.04
C ILE A 450 15.13 22.10 18.29
N GLU A 451 14.60 21.51 19.34
CA GLU A 451 14.36 22.20 20.60
C GLU A 451 15.65 22.75 21.21
N THR A 452 16.72 21.96 21.22
CA THR A 452 18.05 22.40 21.65
C THR A 452 18.54 23.60 20.82
N TYR A 453 18.39 23.56 19.50
CA TYR A 453 18.76 24.68 18.62
C TYR A 453 17.96 25.94 18.95
N ILE A 454 16.64 25.83 19.12
CA ILE A 454 15.77 26.98 19.46
C ILE A 454 16.22 27.62 20.79
N ASN A 455 16.47 26.80 21.82
CA ASN A 455 16.79 27.28 23.17
C ASN A 455 18.21 27.82 23.31
N SER A 456 19.16 27.38 22.48
CA SER A 456 20.57 27.80 22.54
C SER A 456 20.90 28.97 21.60
N THR A 457 19.99 29.34 20.67
CA THR A 457 20.23 30.32 19.63
C THR A 457 19.48 31.63 19.91
N LYS A 458 20.18 32.77 19.87
CA LYS A 458 19.56 34.07 20.15
C LYS A 458 18.48 34.46 19.13
N ASN A 459 18.68 34.17 17.85
CA ASN A 459 17.75 34.43 16.76
C ASN A 459 17.59 33.16 15.90
N PRO A 460 16.89 32.14 16.36
CA PRO A 460 16.74 30.90 15.60
C PRO A 460 15.93 31.14 14.33
N GLN A 461 16.35 30.53 13.23
CA GLN A 461 15.73 30.64 11.93
C GLN A 461 15.63 29.26 11.28
N ALA A 462 14.61 29.07 10.44
CA ALA A 462 14.43 27.87 9.63
C ALA A 462 13.75 28.19 8.29
N VAL A 463 13.87 27.27 7.34
CA VAL A 463 13.08 27.25 6.10
C VAL A 463 12.62 25.83 5.82
N ILE A 464 11.35 25.68 5.42
CA ILE A 464 10.72 24.41 5.04
C ILE A 464 10.59 24.41 3.52
N TYR A 465 11.20 23.42 2.85
CA TYR A 465 11.15 23.31 1.40
C TYR A 465 9.95 22.49 0.93
N LYS A 466 9.60 22.60 -0.35
CA LYS A 466 8.61 21.75 -0.99
C LYS A 466 9.05 20.28 -0.92
N THR A 467 8.09 19.37 -0.75
CA THR A 467 8.34 17.93 -0.66
C THR A 467 9.00 17.37 -1.91
N GLY A 468 10.02 16.57 -1.69
CA GLY A 468 10.66 15.70 -2.66
C GLY A 468 10.32 14.23 -2.41
N SER A 469 10.96 13.32 -3.13
CA SER A 469 10.84 11.88 -2.91
C SER A 469 12.19 11.22 -2.74
N ALA A 470 12.28 10.25 -1.82
CA ALA A 470 13.45 9.45 -1.56
C ALA A 470 13.15 7.96 -1.74
N LYS A 471 14.18 7.14 -2.01
CA LYS A 471 14.06 5.69 -1.95
C LYS A 471 14.01 5.25 -0.49
N PHE A 472 13.15 4.28 -0.22
CA PHE A 472 12.96 3.73 1.11
C PHE A 472 13.00 2.19 1.04
N PRO A 473 13.65 1.51 2.01
CA PRO A 473 13.55 0.06 2.11
C PRO A 473 12.09 -0.36 2.33
N ALA A 474 11.61 -1.34 1.57
CA ALA A 474 10.21 -1.79 1.64
C ALA A 474 10.10 -3.26 1.18
N PRO A 475 8.99 -3.98 1.49
CA PRO A 475 7.86 -3.51 2.29
C PRO A 475 8.08 -3.62 3.80
N TYR A 476 7.51 -2.67 4.54
CA TYR A 476 7.26 -2.74 5.98
C TYR A 476 5.76 -2.62 6.22
N LEU A 477 5.29 -3.19 7.33
CA LEU A 477 3.91 -3.01 7.75
C LEU A 477 3.73 -1.58 8.29
N ALA A 478 2.69 -0.89 7.83
CA ALA A 478 2.38 0.46 8.30
C ALA A 478 2.11 0.46 9.81
N THR A 479 2.61 1.46 10.53
CA THR A 479 2.43 1.57 11.98
C THR A 479 0.94 1.63 12.34
N PHE A 480 0.16 2.43 11.62
CA PHE A 480 -1.28 2.57 11.82
C PHE A 480 -2.10 1.34 11.41
N SER A 481 -1.59 0.42 10.59
CA SER A 481 -2.37 -0.73 10.14
C SER A 481 -2.76 -1.59 11.33
N SER A 482 -4.04 -1.91 11.48
CA SER A 482 -4.54 -2.68 12.63
C SER A 482 -3.94 -4.07 12.72
N ARG A 483 -3.79 -4.56 13.95
CA ARG A 483 -3.19 -5.86 14.29
C ARG A 483 -4.24 -6.83 14.81
N GLY A 484 -4.07 -8.12 14.46
CA GLY A 484 -4.71 -9.22 15.19
C GLY A 484 -4.16 -9.39 16.61
N PRO A 485 -4.57 -10.45 17.31
CA PRO A 485 -5.57 -11.41 16.88
C PRO A 485 -6.97 -10.80 16.83
N GLN A 486 -7.83 -11.35 16.01
CA GLN A 486 -9.23 -10.91 15.95
C GLN A 486 -10.06 -11.44 17.13
N GLN A 487 -11.13 -10.72 17.47
CA GLN A 487 -11.89 -10.96 18.71
C GLN A 487 -13.06 -11.95 18.57
N ILE A 488 -13.57 -12.16 17.33
CA ILE A 488 -14.77 -12.97 17.09
C ILE A 488 -14.44 -14.46 17.00
N THR A 489 -13.34 -14.83 16.33
CA THR A 489 -12.90 -16.22 16.18
C THR A 489 -11.41 -16.35 16.49
N ARG A 490 -11.07 -17.09 17.56
CA ARG A 490 -9.69 -17.16 18.08
C ARG A 490 -8.69 -17.83 17.14
N ASN A 491 -9.15 -18.69 16.24
CA ASN A 491 -8.29 -19.59 15.46
C ASN A 491 -8.25 -19.27 13.96
N ILE A 492 -8.58 -18.06 13.57
CA ILE A 492 -8.39 -17.54 12.20
C ILE A 492 -7.48 -16.32 12.24
N LEU A 493 -6.38 -16.39 11.50
CA LEU A 493 -5.47 -15.26 11.35
C LEU A 493 -6.11 -14.16 10.50
N LYS A 494 -6.15 -12.96 11.04
CA LYS A 494 -6.54 -11.73 10.37
C LYS A 494 -5.54 -10.61 10.72
N PRO A 495 -5.21 -9.72 9.75
CA PRO A 495 -5.63 -9.66 8.35
C PRO A 495 -5.24 -10.89 7.53
N ASP A 496 -5.83 -11.07 6.32
CA ASP A 496 -5.49 -12.18 5.43
C ASP A 496 -4.16 -11.98 4.72
N LEU A 497 -3.92 -10.75 4.28
CA LEU A 497 -2.74 -10.35 3.52
C LEU A 497 -2.54 -8.83 3.64
N ALA A 498 -1.47 -8.33 3.04
CA ALA A 498 -1.13 -6.92 3.03
C ALA A 498 -0.91 -6.41 1.59
N ALA A 499 -1.15 -5.12 1.38
CA ALA A 499 -0.97 -4.45 0.09
C ALA A 499 -0.47 -3.01 0.30
N PRO A 500 0.05 -2.34 -0.74
CA PRO A 500 0.46 -0.94 -0.66
C PRO A 500 -0.66 -0.05 -0.13
N GLY A 501 -0.39 0.67 0.94
CA GLY A 501 -1.38 1.55 1.59
C GLY A 501 -0.83 2.90 2.02
N LEU A 502 0.50 3.12 1.96
CA LEU A 502 1.13 4.38 2.34
C LEU A 502 1.49 5.19 1.10
N ASP A 503 1.24 6.50 1.20
CA ASP A 503 1.67 7.51 0.22
C ASP A 503 1.20 7.17 -1.21
N ILE A 504 -0.05 6.77 -1.33
CA ILE A 504 -0.65 6.35 -2.61
C ILE A 504 -1.20 7.57 -3.34
N LEU A 505 -0.64 7.85 -4.53
CA LEU A 505 -1.17 8.86 -5.43
C LEU A 505 -2.25 8.23 -6.33
N ALA A 506 -3.47 8.76 -6.24
CA ALA A 506 -4.60 8.36 -7.08
C ALA A 506 -5.57 9.54 -7.33
N ALA A 507 -6.60 9.32 -8.13
CA ALA A 507 -7.60 10.35 -8.44
C ALA A 507 -8.27 10.90 -7.17
N TYR A 508 -8.68 12.15 -7.25
CA TYR A 508 -9.33 12.83 -6.13
C TYR A 508 -10.48 13.73 -6.61
N SER A 509 -11.36 14.11 -5.72
CA SER A 509 -12.48 14.98 -6.06
C SER A 509 -12.09 16.45 -5.97
N LYS A 510 -12.48 17.24 -6.97
CA LYS A 510 -12.36 18.72 -6.92
C LYS A 510 -13.36 19.40 -5.98
N LEU A 511 -14.28 18.64 -5.38
CA LEU A 511 -15.19 19.17 -4.34
C LEU A 511 -14.59 19.04 -2.93
N ALA A 512 -13.52 18.29 -2.78
CA ALA A 512 -12.79 18.12 -1.53
C ALA A 512 -11.46 18.88 -1.55
N THR A 513 -11.12 19.54 -0.46
CA THR A 513 -9.79 20.12 -0.27
C THR A 513 -8.75 19.03 -0.04
N LEU A 514 -7.47 19.30 -0.28
CA LEU A 514 -6.41 18.29 -0.15
C LEU A 514 -6.31 17.69 1.26
N THR A 515 -6.58 18.48 2.28
CA THR A 515 -6.55 18.07 3.69
C THR A 515 -7.88 17.63 4.26
N GLY A 516 -8.98 17.86 3.54
CA GLY A 516 -10.34 17.71 4.04
C GLY A 516 -10.82 18.87 4.93
N TYR A 517 -9.94 19.79 5.30
CA TYR A 517 -10.32 20.96 6.12
C TYR A 517 -10.87 22.10 5.27
N PRO A 518 -11.94 22.78 5.69
CA PRO A 518 -12.50 23.94 4.96
C PRO A 518 -11.52 25.11 4.81
N GLU A 519 -10.57 25.24 5.74
CA GLU A 519 -9.53 26.25 5.75
C GLU A 519 -8.45 26.02 4.68
N ASP A 520 -8.38 24.83 4.09
CA ASP A 520 -7.52 24.55 2.94
C ASP A 520 -8.25 24.94 1.66
N ASN A 521 -7.64 25.78 0.86
CA ASN A 521 -8.20 26.25 -0.41
C ASN A 521 -7.55 25.58 -1.64
N ARG A 522 -6.79 24.50 -1.43
CA ARG A 522 -6.16 23.73 -2.52
C ARG A 522 -7.03 22.58 -2.94
N TYR A 523 -7.25 22.47 -4.24
CA TYR A 523 -8.03 21.43 -4.89
C TYR A 523 -7.24 20.85 -6.05
N ASP A 524 -7.22 19.53 -6.21
CA ASP A 524 -6.59 18.87 -7.35
C ASP A 524 -7.42 17.63 -7.76
N VAL A 525 -7.18 17.12 -8.97
CA VAL A 525 -7.77 15.86 -9.48
C VAL A 525 -7.00 14.62 -9.02
N PHE A 526 -5.87 14.79 -8.36
CA PHE A 526 -5.08 13.75 -7.71
C PHE A 526 -4.74 14.15 -6.29
N ASN A 527 -4.63 13.15 -5.39
CA ASN A 527 -4.13 13.35 -4.04
C ASN A 527 -3.25 12.18 -3.61
N ILE A 528 -2.42 12.40 -2.61
CA ILE A 528 -1.56 11.39 -1.99
C ILE A 528 -2.08 11.18 -0.57
N ILE A 529 -2.63 9.99 -0.32
CA ILE A 529 -3.16 9.64 1.00
C ILE A 529 -2.71 8.24 1.44
N SER A 530 -2.76 8.00 2.75
CA SER A 530 -2.34 6.75 3.38
C SER A 530 -3.48 6.13 4.17
N GLY A 531 -3.56 4.80 4.18
CA GLY A 531 -4.58 4.06 4.93
C GLY A 531 -4.68 2.60 4.47
N THR A 532 -5.24 1.73 5.30
CA THR A 532 -5.70 0.41 4.87
C THR A 532 -6.80 0.52 3.81
N SER A 533 -7.47 1.67 3.75
CA SER A 533 -8.39 2.06 2.68
C SER A 533 -7.76 2.09 1.29
N MET A 534 -6.44 2.35 1.17
CA MET A 534 -5.71 2.31 -0.10
C MET A 534 -5.16 0.92 -0.40
N ALA A 535 -4.87 0.13 0.63
CA ALA A 535 -4.46 -1.27 0.49
C ALA A 535 -5.62 -2.17 -0.01
N CYS A 536 -6.83 -1.96 0.48
CA CYS A 536 -8.05 -2.68 0.08
C CYS A 536 -8.28 -2.69 -1.44
N PRO A 537 -8.31 -1.54 -2.17
CA PRO A 537 -8.48 -1.52 -3.61
C PRO A 537 -7.30 -2.12 -4.38
N HIS A 538 -6.07 -2.12 -3.84
CA HIS A 538 -4.97 -2.87 -4.44
C HIS A 538 -5.24 -4.37 -4.42
N ALA A 539 -5.70 -4.90 -3.30
CA ALA A 539 -5.97 -6.33 -3.16
C ALA A 539 -7.16 -6.79 -4.03
N ILE A 540 -8.24 -5.99 -4.09
CA ILE A 540 -9.39 -6.36 -4.95
C ILE A 540 -9.05 -6.29 -6.43
N ALA A 541 -8.23 -5.32 -6.85
CA ALA A 541 -7.75 -5.25 -8.22
C ALA A 541 -6.79 -6.40 -8.57
N ALA A 542 -5.95 -6.83 -7.63
CA ALA A 542 -5.14 -8.04 -7.78
C ALA A 542 -6.03 -9.29 -7.94
N ALA A 543 -7.11 -9.39 -7.18
CA ALA A 543 -8.11 -10.45 -7.31
C ALA A 543 -8.81 -10.40 -8.69
N ALA A 544 -9.19 -9.22 -9.14
CA ALA A 544 -9.77 -9.01 -10.47
C ALA A 544 -8.79 -9.36 -11.60
N TYR A 545 -7.51 -9.03 -11.43
CA TYR A 545 -6.45 -9.43 -12.36
C TYR A 545 -6.34 -10.95 -12.45
N VAL A 546 -6.29 -11.67 -11.33
CA VAL A 546 -6.27 -13.14 -11.29
C VAL A 546 -7.52 -13.72 -11.94
N LYS A 547 -8.70 -13.18 -11.62
CA LYS A 547 -9.97 -13.61 -12.20
C LYS A 547 -10.05 -13.42 -13.71
N SER A 548 -9.36 -12.43 -14.27
CA SER A 548 -9.31 -12.21 -15.72
C SER A 548 -8.59 -13.33 -16.48
N PHE A 549 -7.74 -14.11 -15.81
CA PHE A 549 -7.08 -15.30 -16.36
C PHE A 549 -7.76 -16.61 -15.95
N HIS A 550 -8.45 -16.61 -14.83
CA HIS A 550 -9.15 -17.77 -14.25
C HIS A 550 -10.62 -17.45 -13.95
N PRO A 551 -11.45 -17.26 -14.98
CA PRO A 551 -12.83 -16.79 -14.82
C PRO A 551 -13.76 -17.78 -14.08
N ASP A 552 -13.36 -19.03 -13.96
CA ASP A 552 -14.06 -20.11 -13.27
C ASP A 552 -13.75 -20.21 -11.76
N TRP A 553 -12.65 -19.58 -11.27
CA TRP A 553 -12.28 -19.68 -9.87
C TRP A 553 -13.29 -19.01 -8.93
N THR A 554 -13.55 -19.67 -7.81
CA THR A 554 -14.41 -19.16 -6.74
C THR A 554 -13.78 -17.96 -6.02
N PRO A 555 -14.54 -17.17 -5.26
CA PRO A 555 -13.98 -16.15 -4.37
C PRO A 555 -12.91 -16.69 -3.42
N ALA A 556 -13.12 -17.87 -2.83
CA ALA A 556 -12.16 -18.51 -1.94
C ALA A 556 -10.89 -18.96 -2.68
N ALA A 557 -11.02 -19.49 -3.90
CA ALA A 557 -9.89 -19.89 -4.74
C ALA A 557 -9.01 -18.70 -5.12
N VAL A 558 -9.62 -17.59 -5.54
CA VAL A 558 -8.88 -16.34 -5.85
C VAL A 558 -8.18 -15.78 -4.61
N LYS A 559 -8.88 -15.73 -3.45
CA LYS A 559 -8.30 -15.32 -2.18
C LYS A 559 -7.14 -16.24 -1.77
N SER A 560 -7.30 -17.56 -1.87
CA SER A 560 -6.25 -18.55 -1.62
C SER A 560 -5.01 -18.30 -2.48
N ALA A 561 -5.18 -18.08 -3.78
CA ALA A 561 -4.07 -17.82 -4.70
C ALA A 561 -3.26 -16.58 -4.28
N LEU A 562 -3.94 -15.50 -3.89
CA LEU A 562 -3.27 -14.28 -3.40
C LEU A 562 -2.55 -14.51 -2.08
N MET A 563 -3.16 -15.24 -1.14
CA MET A 563 -2.59 -15.51 0.18
C MET A 563 -1.36 -16.42 0.09
N THR A 564 -1.46 -17.54 -0.65
CA THR A 564 -0.41 -18.57 -0.69
C THR A 564 0.83 -18.16 -1.48
N THR A 565 0.71 -17.16 -2.36
CA THR A 565 1.81 -16.61 -3.17
C THR A 565 2.34 -15.26 -2.66
N ALA A 566 1.78 -14.74 -1.56
CA ALA A 566 2.21 -13.50 -0.94
C ALA A 566 3.68 -13.57 -0.47
N THR A 567 4.35 -12.43 -0.54
CA THR A 567 5.75 -12.32 -0.09
C THR A 567 5.80 -11.96 1.39
N PRO A 568 6.57 -12.67 2.23
CA PRO A 568 6.73 -12.33 3.63
C PRO A 568 7.21 -10.88 3.82
N ILE A 569 6.67 -10.20 4.83
CA ILE A 569 7.09 -8.85 5.24
C ILE A 569 8.09 -9.00 6.37
N LYS A 570 9.14 -8.18 6.36
CA LYS A 570 10.09 -8.14 7.48
C LYS A 570 9.42 -7.60 8.73
N ALA A 571 9.69 -8.23 9.85
CA ALA A 571 9.23 -7.74 11.14
C ALA A 571 9.85 -6.37 11.44
N ASN A 572 9.00 -5.41 11.78
CA ASN A 572 9.37 -4.08 12.25
C ASN A 572 8.83 -3.78 13.66
N ASP A 573 7.95 -4.63 14.16
CA ASP A 573 7.44 -4.60 15.52
C ASP A 573 7.16 -6.03 16.04
N ASN A 574 6.79 -6.15 17.32
CA ASN A 574 6.51 -7.43 17.98
C ASN A 574 5.20 -8.09 17.51
N PHE A 575 4.39 -7.43 16.70
CA PHE A 575 3.07 -7.87 16.24
C PHE A 575 2.96 -7.93 14.71
N THR A 576 4.07 -7.82 13.99
CA THR A 576 4.10 -7.83 12.52
C THR A 576 3.40 -9.06 11.93
N GLU A 577 3.56 -10.24 12.52
CA GLU A 577 2.90 -11.47 12.06
C GLU A 577 1.37 -11.40 12.19
N LEU A 578 0.87 -10.75 13.24
CA LEU A 578 -0.56 -10.51 13.44
C LEU A 578 -1.12 -9.35 12.61
N GLY A 579 -0.24 -8.54 12.01
CA GLY A 579 -0.61 -7.42 11.15
C GLY A 579 -0.42 -7.67 9.66
N SER A 580 0.43 -8.63 9.27
CA SER A 580 0.77 -8.88 7.87
C SER A 580 -0.01 -10.03 7.23
N GLY A 581 -0.64 -10.91 8.02
CA GLY A 581 -1.28 -12.12 7.52
C GLY A 581 -0.33 -12.99 6.71
N SER A 582 -0.71 -13.29 5.47
CA SER A 582 0.15 -14.02 4.54
C SER A 582 1.31 -13.19 3.97
N GLY A 583 1.31 -11.87 4.16
CA GLY A 583 2.32 -10.95 3.66
C GLY A 583 1.85 -10.09 2.48
N GLN A 584 2.80 -9.44 1.81
CA GLN A 584 2.57 -8.55 0.67
C GLN A 584 2.05 -9.30 -0.55
N ILE A 585 0.94 -8.85 -1.13
CA ILE A 585 0.39 -9.45 -2.37
C ILE A 585 1.41 -9.47 -3.51
N SER A 586 1.35 -10.56 -4.29
CA SER A 586 2.12 -10.73 -5.52
C SER A 586 1.19 -11.20 -6.65
N PRO A 587 0.49 -10.25 -7.33
CA PRO A 587 -0.59 -10.60 -8.26
C PRO A 587 -0.16 -11.49 -9.42
N VAL A 588 1.06 -11.29 -9.94
CA VAL A 588 1.59 -12.09 -11.04
C VAL A 588 1.89 -13.53 -10.61
N LYS A 589 2.42 -13.74 -9.39
CA LYS A 589 2.60 -15.09 -8.86
C LYS A 589 1.27 -15.79 -8.60
N ALA A 590 0.25 -15.04 -8.21
CA ALA A 590 -1.08 -15.58 -7.94
C ALA A 590 -1.80 -16.11 -9.18
N LEU A 591 -1.31 -15.85 -10.41
CA LEU A 591 -1.79 -16.51 -11.62
C LEU A 591 -1.46 -18.00 -11.65
N HIS A 592 -0.38 -18.43 -11.00
CA HIS A 592 0.12 -19.80 -11.02
C HIS A 592 0.47 -20.27 -9.60
N PRO A 593 -0.53 -20.40 -8.71
CA PRO A 593 -0.29 -20.70 -7.29
C PRO A 593 0.10 -22.17 -7.05
N GLY A 594 -0.13 -23.06 -8.01
CA GLY A 594 0.11 -24.50 -7.90
C GLY A 594 -0.99 -25.24 -7.17
N LEU A 595 -1.29 -24.88 -5.93
CA LEU A 595 -2.39 -25.45 -5.11
C LEU A 595 -3.31 -24.35 -4.61
N LEU A 596 -4.59 -24.68 -4.48
CA LEU A 596 -5.63 -23.80 -3.92
C LEU A 596 -6.27 -24.43 -2.69
N TYR A 597 -6.51 -23.61 -1.66
CA TYR A 597 -7.39 -23.91 -0.54
C TYR A 597 -8.78 -23.36 -0.88
N ASP A 598 -9.59 -24.11 -1.58
CA ASP A 598 -10.96 -23.66 -1.87
C ASP A 598 -11.89 -23.93 -0.68
N ILE A 599 -12.88 -23.07 -0.48
CA ILE A 599 -13.84 -23.16 0.62
C ILE A 599 -15.24 -23.09 0.03
N ARG A 600 -15.99 -24.18 0.20
CA ARG A 600 -17.34 -24.31 -0.30
C ARG A 600 -18.35 -23.78 0.72
N MET A 601 -19.57 -23.51 0.27
CA MET A 601 -20.65 -23.00 1.12
C MET A 601 -20.93 -23.90 2.32
N ASP A 602 -20.95 -25.22 2.12
CA ASP A 602 -21.18 -26.20 3.19
C ASP A 602 -20.10 -26.13 4.29
N SER A 603 -18.87 -25.80 3.92
CA SER A 603 -17.76 -25.59 4.87
C SER A 603 -17.96 -24.33 5.73
N TYR A 604 -18.42 -23.22 5.14
CA TYR A 604 -18.77 -22.02 5.91
C TYR A 604 -19.94 -22.29 6.87
N ILE A 605 -20.93 -23.05 6.44
CA ILE A 605 -22.08 -23.45 7.28
C ILE A 605 -21.60 -24.31 8.46
N ALA A 606 -20.80 -25.36 8.19
CA ALA A 606 -20.25 -26.22 9.22
C ALA A 606 -19.38 -25.43 10.23
N PHE A 607 -18.61 -24.45 9.74
CA PHE A 607 -17.83 -23.52 10.57
C PHE A 607 -18.73 -22.69 11.50
N LEU A 608 -19.82 -22.11 10.98
CA LEU A 608 -20.77 -21.35 11.81
C LEU A 608 -21.41 -22.22 12.87
N CYS A 609 -21.82 -23.48 12.53
CA CYS A 609 -22.30 -24.43 13.51
C CYS A 609 -21.29 -24.75 14.60
N LYS A 610 -20.00 -24.90 14.23
CA LYS A 610 -18.89 -25.14 15.19
C LYS A 610 -18.68 -23.97 16.13
N LEU A 611 -18.86 -22.74 15.67
CA LEU A 611 -18.79 -21.53 16.50
C LEU A 611 -19.97 -21.37 17.47
N GLY A 612 -20.99 -22.23 17.38
CA GLY A 612 -22.16 -22.21 18.26
C GLY A 612 -23.30 -21.32 17.78
N TYR A 613 -23.28 -20.87 16.52
CA TYR A 613 -24.44 -20.19 15.93
C TYR A 613 -25.63 -21.13 15.88
N ASN A 614 -26.81 -20.68 16.25
CA ASN A 614 -27.96 -21.52 16.35
C ASN A 614 -28.51 -21.92 14.95
N SER A 615 -29.13 -23.12 14.90
CA SER A 615 -29.64 -23.68 13.65
C SER A 615 -30.72 -22.82 12.99
N THR A 616 -31.53 -22.12 13.77
CA THR A 616 -32.58 -21.23 13.26
C THR A 616 -31.99 -20.05 12.49
N ASN A 617 -31.01 -19.36 13.09
CA ASN A 617 -30.35 -18.19 12.46
C ASN A 617 -29.60 -18.58 11.19
N ILE A 618 -28.85 -19.70 11.24
CA ILE A 618 -28.18 -20.24 10.04
C ILE A 618 -29.22 -20.65 8.99
N GLY A 619 -30.31 -21.29 9.41
CA GLY A 619 -31.41 -21.67 8.52
C GLY A 619 -32.01 -20.46 7.78
N ILE A 620 -32.25 -19.36 8.49
CA ILE A 620 -32.72 -18.09 7.90
C ILE A 620 -31.68 -17.55 6.92
N LEU A 621 -30.39 -17.49 7.32
CA LEU A 621 -29.28 -16.99 6.49
C LEU A 621 -29.19 -17.73 5.14
N ILE A 622 -29.45 -19.05 5.11
CA ILE A 622 -29.35 -19.86 3.90
C ILE A 622 -30.70 -20.10 3.22
N GLY A 623 -31.81 -19.60 3.78
CA GLY A 623 -33.16 -19.79 3.24
C GLY A 623 -33.74 -21.18 3.46
N SER A 624 -33.33 -21.90 4.51
CA SER A 624 -33.81 -23.27 4.84
C SER A 624 -34.56 -23.32 6.17
N LYS A 625 -35.85 -23.54 6.12
CA LYS A 625 -36.72 -23.66 7.33
C LYS A 625 -36.44 -24.89 8.20
N SER A 626 -35.81 -25.92 7.64
CA SER A 626 -35.58 -27.23 8.33
C SER A 626 -34.09 -27.45 8.64
N PHE A 627 -33.26 -26.39 8.59
CA PHE A 627 -31.84 -26.52 8.86
C PHE A 627 -31.57 -26.89 10.33
N ASN A 628 -30.62 -27.80 10.54
CA ASN A 628 -30.22 -28.23 11.86
C ASN A 628 -28.72 -28.55 11.88
N CYS A 629 -27.92 -27.84 12.69
CA CYS A 629 -26.51 -28.06 12.86
C CYS A 629 -26.13 -29.49 13.26
N ASN A 630 -27.01 -30.22 14.02
CA ASN A 630 -26.76 -31.60 14.41
C ASN A 630 -26.76 -32.57 13.22
N ARG A 631 -27.30 -32.17 12.06
CA ARG A 631 -27.28 -32.94 10.81
C ARG A 631 -26.14 -32.58 9.89
N VAL A 632 -25.37 -31.54 10.21
CA VAL A 632 -24.19 -31.11 9.44
C VAL A 632 -22.98 -31.90 9.92
N LYS A 633 -22.16 -32.38 8.97
CA LYS A 633 -20.89 -33.00 9.33
C LYS A 633 -20.05 -31.98 10.12
N PRO A 634 -19.60 -32.33 11.34
CA PRO A 634 -18.83 -31.42 12.17
C PRO A 634 -17.60 -30.91 11.44
N ALA A 635 -17.35 -29.60 11.51
CA ALA A 635 -16.16 -28.99 10.94
C ALA A 635 -14.90 -29.49 11.67
N PRO A 636 -13.93 -30.08 10.95
CA PRO A 636 -12.80 -30.77 11.56
C PRO A 636 -11.73 -29.80 12.08
N GLY A 637 -10.95 -30.28 13.06
CA GLY A 637 -9.73 -29.59 13.53
C GLY A 637 -10.01 -28.33 14.36
N THR A 638 -8.97 -27.60 14.67
CA THR A 638 -8.97 -26.47 15.58
C THR A 638 -9.84 -25.32 15.07
N ASP A 639 -9.61 -24.87 13.83
CA ASP A 639 -10.32 -23.73 13.22
C ASP A 639 -11.63 -24.12 12.50
N GLY A 640 -11.80 -25.37 12.11
CA GLY A 640 -13.03 -25.84 11.47
C GLY A 640 -13.27 -25.32 10.04
N ILE A 641 -12.23 -24.83 9.36
CA ILE A 641 -12.35 -24.27 8.02
C ILE A 641 -11.08 -24.55 7.21
N ASN A 642 -11.21 -24.64 5.88
CA ASN A 642 -10.09 -24.86 4.97
C ASN A 642 -9.34 -23.56 4.62
N TYR A 643 -8.82 -22.86 5.63
CA TYR A 643 -8.18 -21.56 5.48
C TYR A 643 -6.70 -21.70 5.11
N PRO A 644 -6.12 -20.83 4.24
CA PRO A 644 -4.72 -20.92 3.85
C PRO A 644 -3.72 -20.72 4.99
N THR A 645 -4.10 -19.97 6.04
CA THR A 645 -3.28 -19.74 7.24
C THR A 645 -3.76 -20.58 8.41
N MET A 646 -2.93 -20.74 9.42
CA MET A 646 -3.26 -21.44 10.67
C MET A 646 -2.92 -20.53 11.86
N HIS A 647 -3.87 -20.34 12.75
CA HIS A 647 -3.71 -19.48 13.92
C HIS A 647 -4.24 -20.13 15.18
N ILE A 648 -3.54 -19.93 16.27
CA ILE A 648 -3.98 -20.33 17.61
C ILE A 648 -3.83 -19.11 18.52
N GLN A 649 -4.90 -18.74 19.17
CA GLN A 649 -4.84 -17.86 20.34
C GLN A 649 -4.99 -18.74 21.59
N LEU A 650 -3.92 -18.84 22.38
CA LEU A 650 -3.92 -19.61 23.63
C LEU A 650 -4.91 -19.00 24.63
N LEU A 651 -5.45 -19.85 25.51
CA LEU A 651 -6.43 -19.43 26.52
C LEU A 651 -5.78 -18.58 27.63
N ASN A 652 -4.56 -18.97 28.02
CA ASN A 652 -3.79 -18.29 29.05
C ASN A 652 -2.28 -18.53 28.86
N ALA A 653 -1.46 -17.88 29.68
CA ALA A 653 0.00 -17.92 29.60
C ALA A 653 0.61 -19.31 29.91
N THR A 654 -0.10 -20.19 30.62
CA THR A 654 0.35 -21.53 31.00
C THR A 654 -0.16 -22.63 30.06
N SER A 655 -0.95 -22.28 29.04
CA SER A 655 -1.47 -23.24 28.08
C SER A 655 -0.36 -23.88 27.26
N THR A 656 -0.37 -25.22 27.17
CA THR A 656 0.44 -25.97 26.21
C THR A 656 -0.14 -25.86 24.81
N ILE A 657 0.69 -26.00 23.80
CA ILE A 657 0.25 -26.05 22.41
C ILE A 657 -0.08 -27.49 22.06
N SER A 658 -1.34 -27.78 21.67
CA SER A 658 -1.78 -29.12 21.25
C SER A 658 -2.99 -29.00 20.33
N GLU A 659 -2.74 -28.73 19.05
CA GLU A 659 -3.77 -28.37 18.08
C GLU A 659 -3.60 -29.13 16.76
N VAL A 660 -4.69 -29.33 16.03
CA VAL A 660 -4.70 -30.02 14.75
C VAL A 660 -5.53 -29.27 13.73
N PHE A 661 -4.93 -28.99 12.58
CA PHE A 661 -5.60 -28.37 11.44
C PHE A 661 -5.77 -29.41 10.31
N TYR A 662 -6.94 -29.47 9.72
CA TYR A 662 -7.21 -30.27 8.53
C TYR A 662 -7.32 -29.37 7.32
N ARG A 663 -6.64 -29.76 6.26
CA ARG A 663 -6.60 -28.98 5.01
C ARG A 663 -6.82 -29.88 3.81
N THR A 664 -7.50 -29.33 2.82
CA THR A 664 -7.66 -29.94 1.48
C THR A 664 -7.18 -28.93 0.45
N VAL A 665 -6.35 -29.37 -0.47
CA VAL A 665 -5.84 -28.54 -1.55
C VAL A 665 -6.16 -29.12 -2.90
N THR A 666 -6.53 -28.27 -3.83
CA THR A 666 -6.83 -28.58 -5.23
C THR A 666 -5.64 -28.29 -6.11
N ASN A 667 -5.22 -29.24 -6.92
CA ASN A 667 -4.13 -29.05 -7.88
C ASN A 667 -4.58 -28.20 -9.08
N VAL A 668 -3.99 -27.00 -9.23
CA VAL A 668 -4.18 -26.11 -10.38
C VAL A 668 -2.87 -25.81 -11.12
N GLY A 669 -1.82 -26.50 -10.77
CA GLY A 669 -0.50 -26.41 -11.41
C GLY A 669 -0.38 -27.29 -12.65
N TYR A 670 0.34 -28.41 -12.53
CA TYR A 670 0.48 -29.41 -13.61
C TYR A 670 -0.45 -30.62 -13.36
N GLY A 671 -0.84 -31.32 -14.42
CA GLY A 671 -1.71 -32.47 -14.33
C GLY A 671 -1.14 -33.56 -13.41
N THR A 672 0.12 -33.97 -13.60
CA THR A 672 0.84 -34.86 -12.69
C THR A 672 1.88 -34.07 -11.94
N SER A 673 1.81 -34.05 -10.61
CA SER A 673 2.74 -33.27 -9.76
C SER A 673 2.91 -33.91 -8.39
N THR A 674 4.06 -33.68 -7.78
CA THR A 674 4.36 -34.15 -6.43
C THR A 674 4.85 -32.96 -5.60
N TYR A 675 4.09 -32.61 -4.59
CA TYR A 675 4.44 -31.56 -3.63
C TYR A 675 5.00 -32.20 -2.35
N LYS A 676 6.12 -31.66 -1.87
CA LYS A 676 6.72 -32.02 -0.57
C LYS A 676 6.58 -30.88 0.41
N ALA A 677 6.19 -31.21 1.63
CA ALA A 677 6.10 -30.26 2.72
C ALA A 677 7.49 -29.85 3.21
N LYS A 678 7.71 -28.54 3.35
CA LYS A 678 8.85 -27.96 4.04
C LYS A 678 8.30 -27.13 5.20
N VAL A 679 8.73 -27.44 6.42
CA VAL A 679 8.34 -26.73 7.63
C VAL A 679 9.53 -25.93 8.14
N THR A 680 9.28 -24.66 8.49
CA THR A 680 10.20 -23.82 9.25
C THR A 680 9.50 -23.40 10.53
N ALA A 681 10.00 -23.79 11.69
CA ALA A 681 9.40 -23.51 12.98
C ALA A 681 10.46 -23.03 13.99
N PRO A 682 10.10 -22.13 14.93
CA PRO A 682 10.99 -21.69 15.98
C PRO A 682 11.09 -22.75 17.08
N GLU A 683 12.10 -22.62 17.93
CA GLU A 683 12.21 -23.39 19.16
C GLU A 683 10.95 -23.23 20.03
N GLY A 684 10.47 -24.33 20.61
CA GLY A 684 9.24 -24.40 21.40
C GLY A 684 7.96 -24.69 20.61
N LEU A 685 8.03 -24.81 19.25
CA LEU A 685 6.90 -25.18 18.43
C LEU A 685 7.25 -26.34 17.50
N SER A 686 6.68 -27.51 17.74
CA SER A 686 6.73 -28.67 16.82
C SER A 686 5.58 -28.62 15.84
N VAL A 687 5.88 -28.80 14.55
CA VAL A 687 4.90 -28.80 13.45
C VAL A 687 5.09 -30.06 12.64
N GLU A 688 4.10 -30.93 12.64
CA GLU A 688 4.10 -32.20 11.89
C GLU A 688 3.03 -32.17 10.80
N VAL A 689 3.37 -32.53 9.56
CA VAL A 689 2.48 -32.54 8.40
C VAL A 689 2.25 -33.99 7.95
N ILE A 690 1.00 -34.42 7.86
CA ILE A 690 0.65 -35.83 7.55
C ILE A 690 -0.45 -35.88 6.48
N PRO A 691 -0.17 -36.48 5.32
CA PRO A 691 1.14 -36.86 4.81
C PRO A 691 2.02 -35.64 4.49
N ASP A 692 3.32 -35.81 4.49
CA ASP A 692 4.32 -34.79 4.11
C ASP A 692 4.58 -34.70 2.59
N THR A 693 3.93 -35.55 1.83
CA THR A 693 4.05 -35.66 0.37
C THR A 693 2.65 -35.83 -0.24
N LEU A 694 2.28 -34.92 -1.15
CA LEU A 694 1.06 -34.98 -1.93
C LEU A 694 1.38 -35.34 -3.39
N LYS A 695 0.83 -36.46 -3.88
CA LYS A 695 1.02 -36.93 -5.25
C LYS A 695 -0.28 -36.79 -6.02
N PHE A 696 -0.33 -35.83 -6.93
CA PHE A 696 -1.47 -35.59 -7.81
C PHE A 696 -1.27 -36.33 -9.14
N SER A 697 -2.32 -36.96 -9.64
CA SER A 697 -2.34 -37.64 -10.93
C SER A 697 -3.00 -36.81 -12.04
N GLN A 698 -3.76 -35.77 -11.68
CA GLN A 698 -4.49 -34.92 -12.64
C GLN A 698 -4.76 -33.51 -12.10
N LEU A 699 -5.10 -32.60 -13.00
CA LEU A 699 -5.61 -31.28 -12.66
C LEU A 699 -6.94 -31.39 -11.92
N HIS A 700 -7.23 -30.42 -11.06
CA HIS A 700 -8.43 -30.31 -10.23
C HIS A 700 -8.67 -31.50 -9.27
N GLN A 701 -7.61 -32.29 -9.02
CA GLN A 701 -7.67 -33.32 -7.98
C GLN A 701 -7.50 -32.68 -6.60
N ASP A 702 -8.34 -33.11 -5.67
CA ASP A 702 -8.24 -32.71 -4.26
C ASP A 702 -7.46 -33.75 -3.47
N LEU A 703 -6.52 -33.28 -2.65
CA LEU A 703 -5.83 -34.12 -1.65
C LEU A 703 -5.87 -33.42 -0.29
N SER A 704 -6.02 -34.24 0.75
CA SER A 704 -6.11 -33.74 2.12
C SER A 704 -4.88 -34.11 2.94
N PHE A 705 -4.55 -33.24 3.90
CA PHE A 705 -3.51 -33.45 4.89
C PHE A 705 -3.94 -32.84 6.23
N LYS A 706 -3.22 -33.19 7.29
CA LYS A 706 -3.35 -32.54 8.60
C LYS A 706 -2.02 -31.97 9.05
N VAL A 707 -2.11 -30.88 9.82
CA VAL A 707 -0.98 -30.23 10.47
C VAL A 707 -1.19 -30.33 11.98
N VAL A 708 -0.27 -30.96 12.66
CA VAL A 708 -0.31 -31.16 14.11
C VAL A 708 0.71 -30.22 14.77
N LEU A 709 0.25 -29.36 15.65
CA LEU A 709 1.06 -28.42 16.41
C LEU A 709 1.19 -28.89 17.86
N LYS A 710 2.42 -28.95 18.37
CA LYS A 710 2.70 -29.30 19.75
C LYS A 710 3.78 -28.38 20.33
N GLY A 711 3.67 -28.04 21.59
CA GLY A 711 4.69 -27.28 22.31
C GLY A 711 4.40 -27.13 23.79
N PRO A 712 5.42 -26.87 24.60
CA PRO A 712 5.25 -26.50 26.01
C PRO A 712 4.56 -25.12 26.12
N PRO A 713 4.21 -24.69 27.33
CA PRO A 713 3.83 -23.31 27.55
C PRO A 713 4.90 -22.35 27.03
N MET A 714 4.47 -21.26 26.40
CA MET A 714 5.39 -20.28 25.80
C MET A 714 6.16 -19.52 26.90
N PRO A 715 7.45 -19.20 26.71
CA PRO A 715 8.23 -18.38 27.63
C PRO A 715 7.53 -17.06 27.95
N ALA A 716 7.80 -16.51 29.14
CA ALA A 716 7.13 -15.29 29.62
C ALA A 716 7.34 -14.10 28.66
N GLU A 717 8.56 -13.96 28.15
CA GLU A 717 9.02 -12.90 27.28
C GLU A 717 8.53 -13.02 25.82
N LYS A 718 8.00 -14.16 25.42
CA LYS A 718 7.48 -14.39 24.05
C LYS A 718 5.96 -14.37 24.04
N SER A 719 5.38 -13.48 23.24
CA SER A 719 3.93 -13.43 22.98
C SER A 719 3.52 -14.14 21.69
N ILE A 720 4.46 -14.33 20.74
CA ILE A 720 4.20 -14.92 19.43
C ILE A 720 5.23 -16.00 19.10
N LEU A 721 4.76 -17.11 18.52
CA LEU A 721 5.60 -18.08 17.81
C LEU A 721 5.10 -18.16 16.37
N SER A 722 6.00 -17.92 15.40
CA SER A 722 5.70 -17.96 13.98
C SER A 722 6.40 -19.11 13.29
N ALA A 723 5.65 -19.94 12.60
CA ALA A 723 6.14 -21.01 11.74
C ALA A 723 5.56 -20.87 10.31
N THR A 724 6.12 -21.61 9.39
CA THR A 724 5.66 -21.63 7.99
C THR A 724 5.64 -23.06 7.47
N LEU A 725 4.54 -23.43 6.82
CA LEU A 725 4.45 -24.61 5.95
C LEU A 725 4.54 -24.16 4.51
N GLU A 726 5.41 -24.77 3.72
CA GLU A 726 5.53 -24.58 2.26
C GLU A 726 5.38 -25.91 1.54
N TRP A 727 4.44 -25.99 0.59
CA TRP A 727 4.37 -27.09 -0.36
C TRP A 727 5.13 -26.72 -1.62
N ASN A 728 6.10 -27.55 -2.01
CA ASN A 728 6.98 -27.29 -3.15
C ASN A 728 6.98 -28.45 -4.13
N ASP A 729 6.85 -28.14 -5.44
CA ASP A 729 6.97 -29.08 -6.57
C ASP A 729 8.13 -28.73 -7.52
N LEU A 730 9.13 -27.95 -7.08
CA LEU A 730 10.25 -27.38 -7.83
C LEU A 730 9.88 -26.17 -8.72
N LYS A 731 8.61 -25.92 -9.01
CA LYS A 731 8.15 -24.78 -9.82
C LYS A 731 7.20 -23.85 -9.05
N HIS A 732 6.38 -24.45 -8.19
CA HIS A 732 5.45 -23.71 -7.36
C HIS A 732 5.85 -23.82 -5.89
N SER A 733 5.62 -22.75 -5.15
CA SER A 733 5.72 -22.70 -3.69
C SER A 733 4.41 -22.16 -3.13
N VAL A 734 3.75 -22.98 -2.34
CA VAL A 734 2.43 -22.70 -1.74
C VAL A 734 2.65 -22.50 -0.26
N ARG A 735 2.66 -21.25 0.20
CA ARG A 735 3.04 -20.87 1.55
C ARG A 735 1.81 -20.69 2.45
N SER A 736 1.87 -21.29 3.65
CA SER A 736 0.87 -21.19 4.71
C SER A 736 1.54 -20.75 6.02
N PRO A 737 1.34 -19.51 6.46
CA PRO A 737 1.76 -19.05 7.79
C PRO A 737 1.06 -19.79 8.91
N ILE A 738 1.78 -20.05 10.00
CA ILE A 738 1.31 -20.65 11.24
C ILE A 738 1.69 -19.72 12.38
N VAL A 739 0.73 -19.17 13.10
CA VAL A 739 0.97 -18.21 14.18
C VAL A 739 0.30 -18.67 15.46
N VAL A 740 1.07 -18.77 16.53
CA VAL A 740 0.58 -19.03 17.89
C VAL A 740 0.75 -17.75 18.71
N PHE A 741 -0.34 -17.24 19.23
CA PHE A 741 -0.38 -16.05 20.07
C PHE A 741 -0.72 -16.42 21.52
N LYS A 742 0.08 -15.89 22.44
CA LYS A 742 -0.15 -15.96 23.88
C LYS A 742 -0.63 -14.60 24.39
N PRO A 743 -1.84 -14.49 24.95
CA PRO A 743 -2.27 -13.24 25.58
C PRO A 743 -1.36 -12.89 26.76
N THR A 744 -1.06 -11.61 26.88
CA THR A 744 -0.18 -11.04 27.91
C THR A 744 -0.94 -10.53 29.13
N PHE A 745 -2.24 -10.82 29.21
CA PHE A 745 -3.13 -10.33 30.27
C PHE A 745 -3.50 -11.46 31.24
#